data_9a5f7d54e85469edd2afeb2144a3537d
#
_entry.id   9a5f7d54e85469edd2afeb2144a3537d
#
_cell.length_a   1.000
_cell.length_b   1.000
_cell.length_c   1.000
_cell.angle_alpha   90.00
_cell.angle_beta   90.00
_cell.angle_gamma   90.00
#
_symmetry.space_group_name_H-M   'P 1'
#
loop_
_entity.id
_entity.type
_entity.pdbx_description
1 polymer ?
#
loop_
_entity_poly.entity_id
_entity_poly.type
_entity_poly.pdbx_seq_one_letter_code
_entity_poly.pdbx_strand_id
1 'polypeptide(L)'
;MARPIILSNGEMHVGINRSGLVHDFYYPYVGGENHAEAHNLQHRVGVWVDDRFSWLSSDDWEVTFSYVPETLIGVVTAVQHDLGIMLEMTDAVDAEQAAFLRNIHVVNLAENARDIRLFMHQNFIISNSYASDTVQYLPDEHVLVHYKGPRSFVIGGSTSDAKTFDQYTAGLNGIEGFEGSYRDAEDGELSNHAVEHGRVDSVVRFSLSLAAHDSSRVYYWIAAGKSHREALRIHHKILDDGPLHRLLATATHWRQWLSRAQPTAAALPERYRDGFLRSVLLVKAHIDKRGAVIASTDTTMLNYSRDTYAYCWPRDAAFALWPLIRLGYTDEALSFFGFCRRVLSGHGYLMHKYTPDGALGSSWHPYRQRDGYEAPPIQEDETAIVVFLFAHYYTLHRDDKLLREFYPTMIEPMANFLASYVDEEGLPRPTYDLWERLFLTSTYTTAITYAALTEAARLAEAYGDQAASVRWQTAAEAMQGVAQHVLFDTERQALVKGVRRDPDATVVDTTIDASSAYGAYMFGLYAADSHEVAQSFATIDRVLKTSDYHPGLARFENDEYNRFDPTRVGNPWYITVLWRAQYHLECGQADRATALIDWVNGQMTTTGMLAEQFDPDTLQSISVLPLTWSQAEYVSCLLDLLHSEKRT
;
A
#
# COMPACT_ATOMS: atom_id res chain seq x y z
N MET A 1 -11.49 -9.36 -1.44
CA MET A 1 -11.78 -9.01 -2.85
C MET A 1 -10.83 -7.91 -3.27
N ALA A 2 -10.16 -8.09 -4.42
CA ALA A 2 -9.19 -7.10 -4.91
C ALA A 2 -9.85 -5.75 -5.22
N ARG A 3 -9.10 -4.67 -5.01
CA ARG A 3 -9.40 -3.34 -5.56
C ARG A 3 -8.69 -3.23 -6.90
N PRO A 4 -9.35 -3.46 -8.04
CA PRO A 4 -8.69 -3.43 -9.35
C PRO A 4 -8.10 -2.05 -9.69
N ILE A 5 -8.59 -0.97 -9.08
CA ILE A 5 -8.07 0.38 -9.24
C ILE A 5 -7.90 1.03 -7.87
N ILE A 6 -6.77 1.68 -7.66
CA ILE A 6 -6.50 2.60 -6.56
C ILE A 6 -6.03 3.95 -7.09
N LEU A 7 -6.45 5.01 -6.44
CA LEU A 7 -6.21 6.40 -6.81
C LEU A 7 -5.72 7.15 -5.58
N SER A 8 -4.74 8.02 -5.71
CA SER A 8 -4.19 8.75 -4.56
C SER A 8 -3.54 10.06 -4.98
N ASN A 9 -3.45 11.01 -4.06
CA ASN A 9 -2.61 12.21 -4.19
C ASN A 9 -1.73 12.45 -2.93
N GLY A 10 -1.66 11.44 -2.05
CA GLY A 10 -0.93 11.54 -0.77
C GLY A 10 -1.73 12.20 0.37
N GLU A 11 -2.96 12.65 0.14
CA GLU A 11 -3.89 13.15 1.17
C GLU A 11 -5.23 12.43 1.14
N MET A 12 -5.72 12.16 -0.06
CA MET A 12 -6.89 11.34 -0.32
C MET A 12 -6.46 10.08 -1.06
N HIS A 13 -7.10 8.96 -0.72
CA HIS A 13 -6.91 7.70 -1.42
C HIS A 13 -8.28 7.02 -1.62
N VAL A 14 -8.52 6.55 -2.84
CA VAL A 14 -9.79 5.93 -3.23
C VAL A 14 -9.52 4.56 -3.85
N GLY A 15 -10.20 3.54 -3.34
CA GLY A 15 -10.21 2.20 -3.90
C GLY A 15 -11.50 1.91 -4.66
N ILE A 16 -11.39 1.40 -5.89
CA ILE A 16 -12.53 0.99 -6.72
C ILE A 16 -12.64 -0.53 -6.69
N ASN A 17 -13.83 -1.04 -6.44
CA ASN A 17 -14.10 -2.49 -6.37
C ASN A 17 -14.36 -3.12 -7.76
N ARG A 18 -14.60 -4.43 -7.77
CA ARG A 18 -14.84 -5.20 -9.00
C ARG A 18 -16.10 -4.83 -9.78
N SER A 19 -17.02 -4.09 -9.19
CA SER A 19 -18.19 -3.53 -9.87
C SER A 19 -17.97 -2.09 -10.35
N GLY A 20 -16.74 -1.55 -10.27
CA GLY A 20 -16.45 -0.17 -10.67
C GLY A 20 -16.93 0.91 -9.67
N LEU A 21 -17.23 0.52 -8.42
CA LEU A 21 -17.78 1.39 -7.39
C LEU A 21 -16.71 1.80 -6.40
N VAL A 22 -16.80 3.03 -5.87
CA VAL A 22 -15.97 3.49 -4.75
C VAL A 22 -16.25 2.61 -3.54
N HIS A 23 -15.22 2.02 -2.98
CA HIS A 23 -15.30 1.10 -1.85
C HIS A 23 -14.47 1.54 -0.65
N ASP A 24 -13.29 2.10 -0.90
CA ASP A 24 -12.44 2.71 0.11
C ASP A 24 -12.31 4.21 -0.20
N PHE A 25 -12.42 5.05 0.82
CA PHE A 25 -12.35 6.50 0.69
C PHE A 25 -11.62 7.08 1.89
N TYR A 26 -10.29 7.14 1.81
CA TYR A 26 -9.43 7.66 2.86
C TYR A 26 -9.23 9.16 2.75
N TYR A 27 -9.45 9.89 3.83
CA TYR A 27 -9.18 11.30 3.99
C TYR A 27 -9.11 11.65 5.49
N PRO A 28 -8.22 12.52 6.00
CA PRO A 28 -7.23 13.33 5.27
C PRO A 28 -5.85 12.66 5.18
N TYR A 29 -5.72 11.39 5.46
CA TYR A 29 -4.48 10.61 5.40
C TYR A 29 -4.68 9.36 4.56
N VAL A 30 -3.66 9.01 3.76
CA VAL A 30 -3.63 7.71 3.07
C VAL A 30 -3.56 6.60 4.13
N GLY A 31 -4.59 5.75 4.19
CA GLY A 31 -4.69 4.68 5.18
C GLY A 31 -5.15 5.11 6.58
N GLY A 32 -5.61 6.36 6.74
CA GLY A 32 -6.18 6.86 7.99
C GLY A 32 -7.67 6.56 8.15
N GLU A 33 -8.50 7.62 8.27
CA GLU A 33 -9.95 7.45 8.33
C GLU A 33 -10.48 6.97 6.97
N ASN A 34 -11.10 5.79 6.92
CA ASN A 34 -11.83 5.29 5.75
C ASN A 34 -13.32 5.66 5.89
N HIS A 35 -13.79 6.54 5.04
CA HIS A 35 -15.17 7.06 5.10
C HIS A 35 -16.16 6.27 4.23
N ALA A 36 -15.71 5.24 3.54
CA ALA A 36 -16.54 4.34 2.72
C ALA A 36 -16.21 2.87 3.03
N GLU A 37 -16.05 2.57 4.31
CA GLU A 37 -15.54 1.30 4.80
C GLU A 37 -16.31 0.07 4.28
N ALA A 38 -15.57 -1.02 4.10
CA ALA A 38 -15.84 -2.31 3.49
C ALA A 38 -17.10 -3.09 3.95
N HIS A 39 -17.92 -2.62 4.82
CA HIS A 39 -19.09 -3.33 5.33
C HIS A 39 -20.31 -3.29 4.38
N ASN A 40 -20.11 -3.55 3.09
CA ASN A 40 -21.12 -3.47 2.04
C ASN A 40 -21.66 -2.06 1.75
N LEU A 41 -21.00 -1.03 2.28
CA LEU A 41 -21.33 0.36 1.98
C LEU A 41 -20.61 0.74 0.68
N GLN A 42 -21.34 0.73 -0.42
CA GLN A 42 -20.83 1.05 -1.73
C GLN A 42 -21.47 2.32 -2.23
N HIS A 43 -20.66 3.21 -2.83
CA HIS A 43 -21.17 4.32 -3.61
C HIS A 43 -21.68 3.77 -4.95
N ARG A 44 -22.98 3.50 -5.04
CA ARG A 44 -23.58 2.82 -6.18
C ARG A 44 -23.69 3.75 -7.39
N VAL A 45 -23.65 3.16 -8.58
CA VAL A 45 -23.99 3.81 -9.85
C VAL A 45 -25.16 3.03 -10.43
N GLY A 46 -26.24 3.73 -10.83
CA GLY A 46 -27.45 3.12 -11.39
C GLY A 46 -27.86 3.78 -12.69
N VAL A 47 -28.52 3.04 -13.54
CA VAL A 47 -29.09 3.51 -14.81
C VAL A 47 -30.55 3.11 -14.90
N TRP A 48 -31.40 4.08 -15.24
CA TRP A 48 -32.78 3.87 -15.61
C TRP A 48 -32.98 4.26 -17.08
N VAL A 49 -33.60 3.38 -17.84
CA VAL A 49 -33.92 3.59 -19.27
C VAL A 49 -35.08 2.66 -19.67
N ASP A 50 -36.04 3.16 -20.45
CA ASP A 50 -37.19 2.39 -20.97
C ASP A 50 -37.95 1.64 -19.85
N ASP A 51 -38.29 2.36 -18.76
CA ASP A 51 -38.99 1.84 -17.57
C ASP A 51 -38.25 0.66 -16.87
N ARG A 52 -36.94 0.55 -17.06
CA ARG A 52 -36.08 -0.48 -16.46
C ARG A 52 -34.93 0.15 -15.72
N PHE A 53 -34.61 -0.39 -14.56
CA PHE A 53 -33.52 0.07 -13.71
C PHE A 53 -32.48 -1.03 -13.48
N SER A 54 -31.20 -0.69 -13.46
CA SER A 54 -30.13 -1.58 -13.01
C SER A 54 -29.05 -0.83 -12.26
N TRP A 55 -28.66 -1.39 -11.10
CA TRP A 55 -27.44 -0.96 -10.38
C TRP A 55 -26.21 -1.65 -10.96
N LEU A 56 -25.10 -0.92 -11.11
CA LEU A 56 -23.82 -1.46 -11.59
C LEU A 56 -23.26 -2.60 -10.71
N SER A 57 -23.78 -2.76 -9.49
CA SER A 57 -23.44 -3.86 -8.59
C SER A 57 -24.18 -5.17 -8.90
N SER A 58 -25.13 -5.20 -9.84
CA SER A 58 -25.81 -6.42 -10.23
C SER A 58 -24.93 -7.25 -11.20
N ASP A 59 -25.20 -8.57 -11.26
CA ASP A 59 -24.37 -9.54 -12.01
C ASP A 59 -24.54 -9.47 -13.53
N ASP A 60 -25.44 -8.62 -14.03
CA ASP A 60 -25.77 -8.43 -15.45
C ASP A 60 -24.92 -7.38 -16.17
N TRP A 61 -23.93 -6.81 -15.48
CA TRP A 61 -22.95 -5.90 -16.05
C TRP A 61 -21.63 -6.60 -16.34
N GLU A 62 -21.12 -6.43 -17.55
CA GLU A 62 -19.75 -6.79 -17.89
C GLU A 62 -18.82 -5.61 -17.57
N VAL A 63 -17.87 -5.80 -16.62
CA VAL A 63 -17.01 -4.72 -16.13
C VAL A 63 -15.54 -5.06 -16.38
N THR A 64 -14.83 -4.12 -17.01
CA THR A 64 -13.37 -4.22 -17.25
C THR A 64 -12.64 -3.02 -16.68
N PHE A 65 -11.33 -3.20 -16.40
CA PHE A 65 -10.51 -2.22 -15.70
C PHE A 65 -9.18 -2.00 -16.42
N SER A 66 -8.77 -0.74 -16.47
CA SER A 66 -7.44 -0.34 -16.90
C SER A 66 -7.04 0.98 -16.24
N TYR A 67 -5.82 1.41 -16.48
CA TYR A 67 -5.40 2.76 -16.16
C TYR A 67 -5.07 3.54 -17.44
N VAL A 68 -5.26 4.85 -17.41
CA VAL A 68 -4.65 5.72 -18.41
C VAL A 68 -3.13 5.54 -18.33
N PRO A 69 -2.44 5.31 -19.45
CA PRO A 69 -1.00 5.05 -19.45
C PRO A 69 -0.21 6.11 -18.67
N GLU A 70 0.74 5.62 -17.86
CA GLU A 70 1.66 6.47 -17.07
C GLU A 70 0.99 7.36 -16.02
N THR A 71 -0.20 6.98 -15.54
CA THR A 71 -0.95 7.74 -14.52
C THR A 71 -1.55 6.84 -13.45
N LEU A 72 -2.04 7.46 -12.35
CA LEU A 72 -3.00 6.88 -11.40
C LEU A 72 -4.43 7.35 -11.72
N ILE A 73 -4.81 7.34 -12.99
CA ILE A 73 -6.18 7.60 -13.44
C ILE A 73 -6.76 6.28 -13.91
N GLY A 74 -7.78 5.81 -13.20
CA GLY A 74 -8.46 4.56 -13.50
C GLY A 74 -9.48 4.71 -14.61
N VAL A 75 -9.66 3.65 -15.40
CA VAL A 75 -10.72 3.53 -16.40
C VAL A 75 -11.53 2.27 -16.09
N VAL A 76 -12.82 2.44 -15.92
CA VAL A 76 -13.80 1.37 -15.74
C VAL A 76 -14.75 1.40 -16.92
N THR A 77 -14.79 0.34 -17.71
CA THR A 77 -15.78 0.16 -18.77
C THR A 77 -16.81 -0.87 -18.32
N ALA A 78 -18.07 -0.47 -18.29
CA ALA A 78 -19.18 -1.31 -17.88
C ALA A 78 -20.27 -1.35 -18.98
N VAL A 79 -20.65 -2.54 -19.39
CA VAL A 79 -21.64 -2.76 -20.44
C VAL A 79 -22.80 -3.58 -19.88
N GLN A 80 -24.02 -3.06 -20.09
CA GLN A 80 -25.26 -3.77 -19.81
C GLN A 80 -26.00 -4.02 -21.15
N HIS A 81 -25.89 -5.26 -21.61
CA HIS A 81 -26.35 -5.63 -22.96
C HIS A 81 -27.86 -5.55 -23.12
N ASP A 82 -28.64 -5.99 -22.12
CA ASP A 82 -30.10 -6.00 -22.18
C ASP A 82 -30.70 -4.60 -22.13
N LEU A 83 -30.04 -3.67 -21.43
CA LEU A 83 -30.41 -2.24 -21.44
C LEU A 83 -29.83 -1.51 -22.67
N GLY A 84 -28.85 -2.09 -23.36
CA GLY A 84 -28.15 -1.46 -24.46
C GLY A 84 -27.43 -0.18 -24.03
N ILE A 85 -26.74 -0.22 -22.90
CA ILE A 85 -26.01 0.92 -22.30
C ILE A 85 -24.55 0.53 -22.07
N MET A 86 -23.64 1.45 -22.37
CA MET A 86 -22.25 1.38 -21.94
C MET A 86 -21.89 2.62 -21.11
N LEU A 87 -21.18 2.41 -20.02
CA LEU A 87 -20.57 3.44 -19.18
C LEU A 87 -19.05 3.30 -19.25
N GLU A 88 -18.35 4.33 -19.67
CA GLU A 88 -16.90 4.43 -19.50
C GLU A 88 -16.60 5.49 -18.45
N MET A 89 -16.13 5.07 -17.29
CA MET A 89 -15.83 5.96 -16.16
C MET A 89 -14.31 6.17 -16.06
N THR A 90 -13.89 7.43 -16.15
CA THR A 90 -12.50 7.83 -15.95
C THR A 90 -12.39 8.48 -14.57
N ASP A 91 -11.70 7.81 -13.64
CA ASP A 91 -11.64 8.14 -12.23
C ASP A 91 -10.26 8.67 -11.83
N ALA A 92 -10.22 9.73 -11.06
CA ALA A 92 -8.99 10.27 -10.49
C ALA A 92 -9.21 10.82 -9.08
N VAL A 93 -8.16 10.80 -8.26
CA VAL A 93 -8.01 11.76 -7.16
C VAL A 93 -7.23 12.94 -7.73
N ASP A 94 -7.78 14.14 -7.60
CA ASP A 94 -7.18 15.38 -8.12
C ASP A 94 -5.77 15.57 -7.54
N ALA A 95 -4.78 15.89 -8.37
CA ALA A 95 -3.38 15.99 -7.96
C ALA A 95 -3.11 17.07 -6.90
N GLU A 96 -3.92 18.14 -6.86
CA GLU A 96 -3.71 19.32 -5.99
C GLU A 96 -4.76 19.46 -4.90
N GLN A 97 -5.98 18.95 -5.13
CA GLN A 97 -7.11 19.11 -4.22
C GLN A 97 -7.53 17.76 -3.63
N ALA A 98 -8.07 17.80 -2.41
CA ALA A 98 -8.71 16.62 -1.83
C ALA A 98 -10.07 16.38 -2.49
N ALA A 99 -10.07 15.91 -3.72
CA ALA A 99 -11.26 15.64 -4.51
C ALA A 99 -11.15 14.35 -5.32
N PHE A 100 -12.18 13.52 -5.25
CA PHE A 100 -12.41 12.43 -6.19
C PHE A 100 -13.16 12.97 -7.39
N LEU A 101 -12.67 12.72 -8.60
CA LEU A 101 -13.23 13.12 -9.87
C LEU A 101 -13.62 11.89 -10.67
N ARG A 102 -14.83 11.85 -11.20
CA ARG A 102 -15.33 10.80 -12.09
C ARG A 102 -15.93 11.43 -13.34
N ASN A 103 -15.37 11.15 -14.50
CA ASN A 103 -15.94 11.51 -15.79
C ASN A 103 -16.60 10.27 -16.39
N ILE A 104 -17.91 10.31 -16.60
CA ILE A 104 -18.72 9.20 -17.07
C ILE A 104 -19.15 9.48 -18.50
N HIS A 105 -18.67 8.70 -19.45
CA HIS A 105 -19.13 8.70 -20.83
C HIS A 105 -20.27 7.68 -20.93
N VAL A 106 -21.49 8.17 -21.10
CA VAL A 106 -22.71 7.38 -21.23
C VAL A 106 -23.03 7.20 -22.70
N VAL A 107 -23.10 5.96 -23.17
CA VAL A 107 -23.34 5.61 -24.56
C VAL A 107 -24.65 4.85 -24.71
N ASN A 108 -25.53 5.36 -25.57
CA ASN A 108 -26.73 4.66 -26.01
C ASN A 108 -26.36 3.67 -27.14
N LEU A 109 -26.39 2.37 -26.85
CA LEU A 109 -26.08 1.32 -27.84
C LEU A 109 -27.29 0.91 -28.70
N ALA A 110 -28.51 1.44 -28.42
CA ALA A 110 -29.73 1.08 -29.13
C ALA A 110 -29.92 1.87 -30.42
N GLU A 111 -30.78 1.32 -31.29
CA GLU A 111 -31.12 1.87 -32.61
C GLU A 111 -32.12 3.05 -32.57
N ASN A 112 -32.56 3.46 -31.37
CA ASN A 112 -33.53 4.54 -31.16
C ASN A 112 -33.05 5.55 -30.16
N ALA A 113 -33.62 6.77 -30.25
CA ALA A 113 -33.40 7.79 -29.23
C ALA A 113 -34.07 7.41 -27.92
N ARG A 114 -33.38 7.65 -26.77
CA ARG A 114 -33.87 7.31 -25.44
C ARG A 114 -33.52 8.39 -24.41
N ASP A 115 -34.38 8.49 -23.41
CA ASP A 115 -34.08 9.20 -22.17
C ASP A 115 -33.40 8.24 -21.20
N ILE A 116 -32.20 8.59 -20.76
CA ILE A 116 -31.35 7.81 -19.87
C ILE A 116 -31.16 8.62 -18.60
N ARG A 117 -31.44 8.03 -17.46
CA ARG A 117 -31.22 8.64 -16.14
C ARG A 117 -30.08 7.92 -15.44
N LEU A 118 -29.04 8.68 -15.09
CA LEU A 118 -27.87 8.18 -14.37
C LEU A 118 -28.01 8.59 -12.90
N PHE A 119 -27.85 7.63 -11.99
CA PHE A 119 -27.95 7.81 -10.55
C PHE A 119 -26.60 7.59 -9.90
N MET A 120 -26.18 8.55 -9.06
CA MET A 120 -24.97 8.46 -8.25
C MET A 120 -25.38 8.44 -6.78
N HIS A 121 -25.13 7.32 -6.11
CA HIS A 121 -25.42 7.12 -4.71
C HIS A 121 -24.19 7.35 -3.83
N GLN A 122 -24.36 7.99 -2.69
CA GLN A 122 -23.31 8.26 -1.71
C GLN A 122 -23.71 7.65 -0.36
N ASN A 123 -22.81 6.85 0.20
CA ASN A 123 -22.98 6.25 1.52
C ASN A 123 -21.66 6.33 2.29
N PHE A 124 -21.57 7.26 3.24
CA PHE A 124 -20.39 7.46 4.06
C PHE A 124 -20.55 6.89 5.46
N ILE A 125 -19.42 6.48 6.05
CA ILE A 125 -19.26 6.30 7.50
C ILE A 125 -18.20 7.29 7.94
N ILE A 126 -18.63 8.48 8.33
CA ILE A 126 -17.68 9.54 8.61
C ILE A 126 -16.95 9.27 9.92
N SER A 127 -15.61 9.33 9.88
CA SER A 127 -14.72 9.10 11.04
C SER A 127 -14.94 7.75 11.73
N ASN A 128 -15.09 6.68 10.93
CA ASN A 128 -15.22 5.29 11.39
C ASN A 128 -16.36 5.04 12.39
N SER A 129 -17.43 5.83 12.33
CA SER A 129 -18.59 5.71 13.23
C SER A 129 -19.89 5.93 12.49
N TYR A 130 -20.88 5.07 12.72
CA TYR A 130 -22.21 5.15 12.11
C TYR A 130 -23.13 6.18 12.73
N ALA A 131 -22.75 6.79 13.84
CA ALA A 131 -23.63 7.68 14.58
C ALA A 131 -23.42 9.14 14.16
N SER A 132 -24.55 9.87 14.05
CA SER A 132 -24.57 11.33 13.93
C SER A 132 -24.00 11.89 12.62
N ASP A 133 -24.02 11.13 11.53
CA ASP A 133 -23.75 11.66 10.20
C ASP A 133 -24.95 12.52 9.76
N THR A 134 -24.70 13.55 8.99
CA THR A 134 -25.75 14.42 8.44
C THR A 134 -25.51 14.60 6.95
N VAL A 135 -26.57 14.57 6.17
CA VAL A 135 -26.58 14.97 4.77
C VAL A 135 -27.56 16.13 4.59
N GLN A 136 -27.17 17.11 3.80
CA GLN A 136 -27.99 18.29 3.51
C GLN A 136 -27.80 18.75 2.07
N TYR A 137 -28.89 19.09 1.40
CA TYR A 137 -28.86 19.83 0.14
C TYR A 137 -28.69 21.34 0.39
N LEU A 138 -27.75 21.96 -0.33
CA LEU A 138 -27.52 23.39 -0.30
C LEU A 138 -28.03 24.00 -1.62
N PRO A 139 -29.22 24.66 -1.61
CA PRO A 139 -29.87 25.12 -2.85
C PRO A 139 -29.08 26.21 -3.59
N ASP A 140 -28.40 27.10 -2.87
CA ASP A 140 -27.61 28.18 -3.50
C ASP A 140 -26.36 27.68 -4.25
N GLU A 141 -25.86 26.49 -3.84
CA GLU A 141 -24.67 25.85 -4.40
C GLU A 141 -25.00 24.67 -5.33
N HIS A 142 -26.26 24.22 -5.33
CA HIS A 142 -26.71 23.01 -6.03
C HIS A 142 -25.86 21.77 -5.74
N VAL A 143 -25.58 21.51 -4.45
CA VAL A 143 -24.78 20.36 -3.98
C VAL A 143 -25.45 19.65 -2.81
N LEU A 144 -25.09 18.39 -2.61
CA LEU A 144 -25.29 17.70 -1.33
C LEU A 144 -24.02 17.77 -0.49
N VAL A 145 -24.16 17.92 0.82
CA VAL A 145 -23.05 17.91 1.77
C VAL A 145 -23.27 16.83 2.82
N HIS A 146 -22.39 15.83 2.85
CA HIS A 146 -22.30 14.89 3.96
C HIS A 146 -21.28 15.41 4.97
N TYR A 147 -21.62 15.42 6.25
CA TYR A 147 -20.69 15.95 7.24
C TYR A 147 -20.87 15.37 8.64
N LYS A 148 -19.76 15.41 9.40
CA LYS A 148 -19.70 15.12 10.83
C LYS A 148 -18.43 15.71 11.42
N GLY A 149 -18.59 16.54 12.47
CA GLY A 149 -17.42 17.18 13.09
C GLY A 149 -16.53 17.90 12.07
N PRO A 150 -15.22 17.65 12.09
CA PRO A 150 -14.26 18.27 11.17
C PRO A 150 -14.14 17.49 9.84
N ARG A 151 -15.22 16.90 9.33
CA ARG A 151 -15.23 16.22 8.03
C ARG A 151 -16.46 16.65 7.26
N SER A 152 -16.23 17.09 6.02
CA SER A 152 -17.29 17.50 5.08
C SER A 152 -16.96 16.99 3.70
N PHE A 153 -17.94 16.39 3.04
CA PHE A 153 -17.86 15.88 1.68
C PHE A 153 -18.95 16.55 0.85
N VAL A 154 -18.53 17.41 -0.08
CA VAL A 154 -19.42 18.10 -1.01
C VAL A 154 -19.56 17.27 -2.28
N ILE A 155 -20.78 16.90 -2.61
CA ILE A 155 -21.17 16.14 -3.79
C ILE A 155 -21.66 17.11 -4.85
N GLY A 156 -20.94 17.18 -5.96
CA GLY A 156 -21.29 18.00 -7.11
C GLY A 156 -21.22 17.21 -8.40
N GLY A 157 -21.76 17.81 -9.45
CA GLY A 157 -21.68 17.24 -10.78
C GLY A 157 -22.31 18.14 -11.83
N SER A 158 -21.92 17.89 -13.09
CA SER A 158 -22.48 18.57 -14.26
C SER A 158 -22.47 17.67 -15.47
N THR A 159 -23.37 17.91 -16.39
CA THR A 159 -23.36 17.30 -17.73
C THR A 159 -22.43 18.10 -18.67
N SER A 160 -22.15 17.54 -19.84
CA SER A 160 -21.33 18.22 -20.87
C SER A 160 -21.92 19.58 -21.36
N ASP A 161 -23.22 19.78 -21.20
CA ASP A 161 -23.92 21.05 -21.48
C ASP A 161 -24.07 21.94 -20.22
N ALA A 162 -23.26 21.69 -19.21
CA ALA A 162 -23.14 22.45 -17.97
C ALA A 162 -24.40 22.50 -17.10
N LYS A 163 -25.31 21.54 -17.22
CA LYS A 163 -26.42 21.36 -16.28
C LYS A 163 -25.98 20.58 -15.07
N THR A 164 -26.39 20.99 -13.89
CA THR A 164 -26.19 20.23 -12.63
C THR A 164 -27.13 19.00 -12.59
N PHE A 165 -27.03 18.18 -11.54
CA PHE A 165 -28.03 17.14 -11.33
C PHE A 165 -29.43 17.74 -11.15
N ASP A 166 -30.44 17.05 -11.69
CA ASP A 166 -31.82 17.57 -11.79
C ASP A 166 -32.73 17.11 -10.64
N GLN A 167 -32.37 16.02 -9.95
CA GLN A 167 -33.04 15.57 -8.73
C GLN A 167 -32.02 15.03 -7.74
N TYR A 168 -32.45 14.99 -6.49
CA TYR A 168 -31.67 14.45 -5.38
C TYR A 168 -32.59 13.84 -4.32
N THR A 169 -32.04 13.01 -3.44
CA THR A 169 -32.71 12.58 -2.22
C THR A 169 -31.71 12.24 -1.14
N ALA A 170 -32.07 12.46 0.11
CA ALA A 170 -31.34 12.06 1.30
C ALA A 170 -32.23 11.16 2.17
N GLY A 171 -31.67 10.17 2.85
CA GLY A 171 -32.45 9.26 3.65
C GLY A 171 -31.65 8.50 4.71
N LEU A 172 -32.37 7.76 5.56
CA LEU A 172 -31.80 6.82 6.51
C LEU A 172 -31.37 5.55 5.78
N ASN A 173 -30.23 4.98 6.16
CA ASN A 173 -29.67 3.79 5.54
C ASN A 173 -29.44 2.67 6.56
N GLY A 174 -30.18 1.55 6.41
CA GLY A 174 -30.02 0.34 7.21
C GLY A 174 -30.39 0.49 8.70
N ILE A 175 -31.22 1.45 9.06
CA ILE A 175 -31.74 1.67 10.43
C ILE A 175 -33.24 1.99 10.40
N GLU A 176 -33.95 1.74 11.51
CA GLU A 176 -35.37 2.05 11.71
C GLU A 176 -36.32 1.45 10.66
N GLY A 177 -35.88 0.38 9.98
CA GLY A 177 -36.64 -0.28 8.91
C GLY A 177 -36.44 0.33 7.53
N PHE A 178 -35.64 1.38 7.38
CA PHE A 178 -35.27 1.95 6.10
C PHE A 178 -34.04 1.22 5.53
N GLU A 179 -34.11 0.81 4.24
CA GLU A 179 -32.99 0.16 3.55
C GLU A 179 -31.94 1.16 3.07
N GLY A 180 -32.38 2.34 2.63
CA GLY A 180 -31.55 3.42 2.09
C GLY A 180 -32.28 4.22 1.03
N SER A 181 -31.85 5.47 0.83
CA SER A 181 -32.40 6.38 -0.20
C SER A 181 -32.14 5.86 -1.63
N TYR A 182 -31.20 4.92 -1.82
CA TYR A 182 -30.95 4.30 -3.11
C TYR A 182 -32.19 3.57 -3.68
N ARG A 183 -33.15 3.14 -2.83
CA ARG A 183 -34.41 2.55 -3.26
C ARG A 183 -35.32 3.53 -3.99
N ASP A 184 -35.24 4.81 -3.64
CA ASP A 184 -36.01 5.87 -4.28
C ASP A 184 -35.67 5.98 -5.80
N ALA A 185 -34.43 5.65 -6.19
CA ALA A 185 -33.96 5.71 -7.56
C ALA A 185 -34.55 4.63 -8.48
N GLU A 186 -35.10 3.52 -7.95
CA GLU A 186 -35.44 2.33 -8.73
C GLU A 186 -36.68 2.52 -9.64
N ASP A 187 -37.53 3.52 -9.40
CA ASP A 187 -38.62 3.92 -10.30
C ASP A 187 -38.22 5.02 -11.30
N GLY A 188 -36.95 5.47 -11.24
CA GLY A 188 -36.41 6.50 -12.13
C GLY A 188 -36.55 7.93 -11.61
N GLU A 189 -37.22 8.19 -10.49
CA GLU A 189 -37.43 9.50 -9.89
C GLU A 189 -36.80 9.58 -8.51
N LEU A 190 -36.52 10.80 -8.00
CA LEU A 190 -36.08 11.05 -6.65
C LEU A 190 -37.00 12.04 -5.94
N SER A 191 -37.26 11.83 -4.67
CA SER A 191 -38.24 12.57 -3.87
C SER A 191 -37.82 14.00 -3.50
N ASN A 192 -36.61 14.42 -3.79
CA ASN A 192 -36.03 15.71 -3.41
C ASN A 192 -36.04 15.97 -1.89
N HIS A 193 -35.90 14.93 -1.08
CA HIS A 193 -35.75 15.08 0.37
C HIS A 193 -34.40 15.71 0.69
N ALA A 194 -34.42 16.87 1.37
CA ALA A 194 -33.27 17.78 1.39
C ALA A 194 -32.31 17.57 2.57
N VAL A 195 -32.72 16.89 3.63
CA VAL A 195 -31.91 16.76 4.84
C VAL A 195 -32.25 15.49 5.62
N GLU A 196 -31.21 14.81 6.10
CA GLU A 196 -31.39 13.65 7.00
C GLU A 196 -30.21 13.58 7.99
N HIS A 197 -30.44 12.96 9.14
CA HIS A 197 -29.49 12.84 10.22
C HIS A 197 -29.53 11.44 10.87
N GLY A 198 -28.34 10.89 11.18
CA GLY A 198 -28.18 9.56 11.76
C GLY A 198 -27.20 8.71 10.95
N ARG A 199 -27.59 7.51 10.55
CA ARG A 199 -26.91 6.74 9.51
C ARG A 199 -27.58 7.06 8.19
N VAL A 200 -26.93 7.85 7.36
CA VAL A 200 -27.55 8.47 6.19
C VAL A 200 -26.86 8.09 4.89
N ASP A 201 -27.63 8.09 3.81
CA ASP A 201 -27.15 8.05 2.43
C ASP A 201 -27.82 9.14 1.59
N SER A 202 -27.39 9.28 0.36
CA SER A 202 -28.02 10.18 -0.62
C SER A 202 -27.86 9.68 -2.05
N VAL A 203 -28.69 10.20 -2.95
CA VAL A 203 -28.62 9.96 -4.38
C VAL A 203 -28.78 11.27 -5.14
N VAL A 204 -28.04 11.44 -6.24
CA VAL A 204 -28.26 12.50 -7.23
C VAL A 204 -28.55 11.88 -8.60
N ARG A 205 -29.36 12.54 -9.43
CA ARG A 205 -29.76 12.08 -10.76
C ARG A 205 -29.29 13.07 -11.85
N PHE A 206 -28.84 12.51 -12.98
CA PHE A 206 -28.58 13.25 -14.20
C PHE A 206 -29.44 12.68 -15.34
N SER A 207 -30.25 13.49 -15.98
CA SER A 207 -31.09 13.08 -17.11
C SER A 207 -30.45 13.45 -18.44
N LEU A 208 -30.36 12.49 -19.36
CA LEU A 208 -29.72 12.60 -20.66
C LEU A 208 -30.71 12.12 -21.75
N SER A 209 -30.90 12.92 -22.79
CA SER A 209 -31.64 12.52 -24.00
C SER A 209 -30.64 12.24 -25.11
N LEU A 210 -30.45 10.95 -25.46
CA LEU A 210 -29.47 10.50 -26.45
C LEU A 210 -30.14 9.91 -27.68
N ALA A 211 -29.71 10.34 -28.87
CA ALA A 211 -30.11 9.72 -30.14
C ALA A 211 -29.59 8.26 -30.22
N ALA A 212 -30.02 7.51 -31.24
CA ALA A 212 -29.49 6.19 -31.54
C ALA A 212 -27.96 6.26 -31.71
N HIS A 213 -27.22 5.40 -30.99
CA HIS A 213 -25.75 5.32 -31.01
C HIS A 213 -25.01 6.62 -30.60
N ASP A 214 -25.73 7.56 -29.96
CA ASP A 214 -25.16 8.82 -29.47
C ASP A 214 -24.66 8.65 -28.02
N SER A 215 -23.92 9.64 -27.54
CA SER A 215 -23.33 9.62 -26.20
C SER A 215 -23.28 11.02 -25.58
N SER A 216 -23.18 11.07 -24.26
CA SER A 216 -22.94 12.30 -23.50
C SER A 216 -22.00 12.04 -22.33
N ARG A 217 -21.54 13.11 -21.69
CA ARG A 217 -20.66 13.03 -20.54
C ARG A 217 -21.31 13.63 -19.30
N VAL A 218 -21.10 12.95 -18.18
CA VAL A 218 -21.44 13.43 -16.85
C VAL A 218 -20.14 13.54 -16.06
N TYR A 219 -19.90 14.68 -15.47
CA TYR A 219 -18.81 14.93 -14.54
C TYR A 219 -19.37 14.90 -13.13
N TYR A 220 -18.83 14.05 -12.30
CA TYR A 220 -19.21 13.87 -10.91
C TYR A 220 -17.98 14.04 -10.02
N TRP A 221 -18.12 14.65 -8.84
CA TRP A 221 -17.02 14.78 -7.89
C TRP A 221 -17.48 14.74 -6.45
N ILE A 222 -16.54 14.34 -5.59
CA ILE A 222 -16.63 14.42 -4.13
C ILE A 222 -15.47 15.28 -3.66
N ALA A 223 -15.74 16.51 -3.20
CA ALA A 223 -14.74 17.40 -2.63
C ALA A 223 -14.70 17.25 -1.11
N ALA A 224 -13.54 16.91 -0.53
CA ALA A 224 -13.37 16.68 0.90
C ALA A 224 -12.72 17.88 1.59
N GLY A 225 -13.16 18.19 2.80
CA GLY A 225 -12.59 19.28 3.60
C GLY A 225 -12.75 19.06 5.09
N LYS A 226 -11.95 19.79 5.88
CA LYS A 226 -12.06 19.85 7.35
C LYS A 226 -13.22 20.76 7.82
N SER A 227 -13.95 21.33 6.88
CA SER A 227 -15.14 22.15 7.10
C SER A 227 -15.93 22.30 5.80
N HIS A 228 -17.20 22.69 5.88
CA HIS A 228 -18.02 23.04 4.72
C HIS A 228 -17.33 24.08 3.82
N ARG A 229 -16.76 25.12 4.42
CA ARG A 229 -16.06 26.19 3.69
C ARG A 229 -14.88 25.64 2.86
N GLU A 230 -14.11 24.73 3.41
CA GLU A 230 -12.97 24.13 2.71
C GLU A 230 -13.45 23.25 1.55
N ALA A 231 -14.42 22.37 1.80
CA ALA A 231 -14.97 21.48 0.78
C ALA A 231 -15.67 22.28 -0.35
N LEU A 232 -16.44 23.32 -0.01
CA LEU A 232 -17.06 24.22 -1.00
C LEU A 232 -16.01 25.01 -1.81
N ARG A 233 -14.92 25.46 -1.18
CA ARG A 233 -13.82 26.10 -1.93
C ARG A 233 -13.22 25.18 -2.98
N ILE A 234 -13.07 23.88 -2.66
CA ILE A 234 -12.59 22.88 -3.62
C ILE A 234 -13.64 22.65 -4.73
N HIS A 235 -14.91 22.56 -4.37
CA HIS A 235 -16.01 22.47 -5.31
C HIS A 235 -15.99 23.65 -6.32
N HIS A 236 -15.93 24.89 -5.83
CA HIS A 236 -15.83 26.08 -6.69
C HIS A 236 -14.60 26.04 -7.60
N LYS A 237 -13.45 25.60 -7.07
CA LYS A 237 -12.23 25.43 -7.89
C LYS A 237 -12.41 24.44 -9.04
N ILE A 238 -13.14 23.34 -8.79
CA ILE A 238 -13.46 22.37 -9.85
C ILE A 238 -14.37 22.99 -10.91
N LEU A 239 -15.35 23.79 -10.51
CA LEU A 239 -16.24 24.49 -11.43
C LEU A 239 -15.49 25.55 -12.24
N ASP A 240 -14.69 26.39 -11.59
CA ASP A 240 -13.96 27.50 -12.21
C ASP A 240 -12.92 27.01 -13.23
N ASP A 241 -12.18 25.95 -12.89
CA ASP A 241 -11.17 25.36 -13.77
C ASP A 241 -11.81 24.44 -14.85
N GLY A 242 -12.98 23.90 -14.57
CA GLY A 242 -13.64 22.86 -15.35
C GLY A 242 -13.18 21.43 -14.97
N PRO A 243 -14.12 20.49 -14.70
CA PRO A 243 -13.81 19.16 -14.23
C PRO A 243 -12.94 18.34 -15.19
N LEU A 244 -13.14 18.48 -16.50
CA LEU A 244 -12.28 17.83 -17.50
C LEU A 244 -10.86 18.38 -17.47
N HIS A 245 -10.69 19.71 -17.31
CA HIS A 245 -9.38 20.31 -17.21
C HIS A 245 -8.63 19.82 -15.95
N ARG A 246 -9.31 19.69 -14.81
CA ARG A 246 -8.72 19.11 -13.57
C ARG A 246 -8.25 17.68 -13.77
N LEU A 247 -9.03 16.86 -14.49
CA LEU A 247 -8.64 15.50 -14.84
C LEU A 247 -7.36 15.46 -15.72
N LEU A 248 -7.31 16.32 -16.74
CA LEU A 248 -6.14 16.43 -17.63
C LEU A 248 -4.90 16.97 -16.92
N ALA A 249 -5.08 17.93 -16.00
CA ALA A 249 -4.01 18.44 -15.15
C ALA A 249 -3.45 17.31 -14.24
N THR A 250 -4.33 16.48 -13.68
CA THR A 250 -3.94 15.30 -12.89
C THR A 250 -3.15 14.30 -13.74
N ALA A 251 -3.55 14.04 -15.00
CA ALA A 251 -2.80 13.18 -15.91
C ALA A 251 -1.38 13.74 -16.18
N THR A 252 -1.30 15.04 -16.40
CA THR A 252 -0.02 15.74 -16.63
C THR A 252 0.89 15.65 -15.40
N HIS A 253 0.35 15.86 -14.21
CA HIS A 253 1.08 15.71 -12.95
C HIS A 253 1.70 14.30 -12.81
N TRP A 254 0.93 13.25 -13.06
CA TRP A 254 1.43 11.87 -12.93
C TRP A 254 2.54 11.55 -13.94
N ARG A 255 2.38 11.94 -15.20
CA ARG A 255 3.42 11.75 -16.22
C ARG A 255 4.69 12.53 -15.87
N GLN A 256 4.54 13.73 -15.35
CA GLN A 256 5.66 14.57 -14.92
C GLN A 256 6.40 13.97 -13.71
N TRP A 257 5.64 13.47 -12.72
CA TRP A 257 6.22 12.78 -11.58
C TRP A 257 6.94 11.49 -12.02
N LEU A 258 6.33 10.69 -12.88
CA LEU A 258 6.88 9.42 -13.37
C LEU A 258 8.08 9.60 -14.31
N SER A 259 8.31 10.79 -14.86
CA SER A 259 9.40 11.07 -15.82
C SER A 259 10.79 10.72 -15.28
N ARG A 260 11.00 10.72 -13.97
CA ARG A 260 12.26 10.28 -13.32
C ARG A 260 12.55 8.78 -13.53
N ALA A 261 11.52 7.95 -13.57
CA ALA A 261 11.65 6.51 -13.77
C ALA A 261 11.75 6.12 -15.26
N GLN A 262 11.39 6.99 -16.19
CA GLN A 262 11.36 6.71 -17.64
C GLN A 262 12.71 6.27 -18.23
N PRO A 263 13.87 6.89 -17.89
CA PRO A 263 15.16 6.44 -18.42
C PRO A 263 15.47 5.00 -18.01
N THR A 264 15.12 4.62 -16.78
CA THR A 264 15.29 3.25 -16.27
C THR A 264 14.35 2.28 -17.00
N ALA A 265 13.07 2.65 -17.13
CA ALA A 265 12.10 1.85 -17.88
C ALA A 265 12.55 1.62 -19.34
N ALA A 266 13.07 2.66 -20.01
CA ALA A 266 13.57 2.54 -21.37
C ALA A 266 14.77 1.59 -21.50
N ALA A 267 15.60 1.46 -20.46
CA ALA A 267 16.72 0.54 -20.41
C ALA A 267 16.30 -0.92 -20.16
N LEU A 268 15.11 -1.15 -19.58
CA LEU A 268 14.59 -2.49 -19.34
C LEU A 268 14.09 -3.16 -20.63
N PRO A 269 14.14 -4.51 -20.72
CA PRO A 269 13.40 -5.26 -21.72
C PRO A 269 11.93 -4.83 -21.79
N GLU A 270 11.37 -4.76 -23.00
CA GLU A 270 10.03 -4.23 -23.27
C GLU A 270 8.95 -4.87 -22.38
N ARG A 271 9.03 -6.19 -22.16
CA ARG A 271 8.07 -6.96 -21.34
C ARG A 271 7.95 -6.52 -19.89
N TYR A 272 8.90 -5.76 -19.35
CA TYR A 272 8.89 -5.29 -17.96
C TYR A 272 8.47 -3.83 -17.81
N ARG A 273 8.50 -3.03 -18.87
CA ARG A 273 8.36 -1.56 -18.80
C ARG A 273 7.06 -1.13 -18.15
N ASP A 274 5.95 -1.70 -18.60
CA ASP A 274 4.63 -1.33 -18.08
C ASP A 274 4.45 -1.77 -16.62
N GLY A 275 4.85 -3.00 -16.28
CA GLY A 275 4.82 -3.51 -14.91
C GLY A 275 5.71 -2.69 -13.97
N PHE A 276 6.92 -2.30 -14.42
CA PHE A 276 7.84 -1.45 -13.68
C PHE A 276 7.23 -0.07 -13.38
N LEU A 277 6.77 0.66 -14.40
CA LEU A 277 6.20 2.00 -14.24
C LEU A 277 4.92 1.95 -13.40
N ARG A 278 4.09 0.92 -13.60
CA ARG A 278 2.88 0.72 -12.79
C ARG A 278 3.22 0.45 -11.33
N SER A 279 4.21 -0.40 -11.04
CA SER A 279 4.63 -0.67 -9.67
C SER A 279 5.18 0.58 -8.96
N VAL A 280 5.96 1.42 -9.64
CA VAL A 280 6.42 2.72 -9.11
C VAL A 280 5.23 3.61 -8.73
N LEU A 281 4.20 3.71 -9.57
CA LEU A 281 2.98 4.47 -9.29
C LEU A 281 2.17 3.86 -8.13
N LEU A 282 2.05 2.53 -8.06
CA LEU A 282 1.34 1.85 -6.99
C LEU A 282 2.03 2.02 -5.64
N VAL A 283 3.36 1.99 -5.58
CA VAL A 283 4.12 2.34 -4.38
C VAL A 283 3.83 3.79 -3.98
N LYS A 284 3.89 4.74 -4.93
CA LYS A 284 3.57 6.16 -4.66
C LYS A 284 2.15 6.35 -4.12
N ALA A 285 1.17 5.57 -4.59
CA ALA A 285 -0.22 5.65 -4.14
C ALA A 285 -0.40 5.36 -2.64
N HIS A 286 0.53 4.63 -2.02
CA HIS A 286 0.52 4.27 -0.60
C HIS A 286 1.36 5.21 0.28
N ILE A 287 1.94 6.26 -0.28
CA ILE A 287 2.74 7.25 0.46
C ILE A 287 1.86 8.45 0.81
N ASP A 288 1.65 8.68 2.11
CA ASP A 288 1.04 9.91 2.61
C ASP A 288 2.01 11.09 2.45
N LYS A 289 1.49 12.26 2.08
CA LYS A 289 2.31 13.48 1.87
C LYS A 289 3.07 13.92 3.12
N ARG A 290 2.74 13.41 4.31
CA ARG A 290 3.40 13.70 5.59
C ARG A 290 4.45 12.63 5.96
N GLY A 291 4.65 11.64 5.08
CA GLY A 291 5.75 10.70 5.11
C GLY A 291 5.45 9.29 5.58
N ALA A 292 4.25 8.98 6.07
CA ALA A 292 3.88 7.60 6.34
C ALA A 292 3.77 6.81 5.02
N VAL A 293 4.24 5.56 5.00
CA VAL A 293 4.09 4.63 3.87
C VAL A 293 3.25 3.46 4.35
N ILE A 294 2.12 3.23 3.74
CA ILE A 294 1.13 2.25 4.18
C ILE A 294 1.38 0.91 3.49
N ALA A 295 1.36 -0.19 4.26
CA ALA A 295 1.62 -1.53 3.73
C ALA A 295 0.58 -1.94 2.68
N SER A 296 -0.70 -1.66 2.93
CA SER A 296 -1.78 -1.79 1.95
C SER A 296 -3.01 -1.00 2.39
N THR A 297 -3.75 -0.46 1.44
CA THR A 297 -5.07 0.18 1.68
C THR A 297 -6.24 -0.77 1.38
N ASP A 298 -5.96 -2.04 1.09
CA ASP A 298 -7.00 -3.07 0.89
C ASP A 298 -7.65 -3.44 2.22
N THR A 299 -8.96 -3.17 2.35
CA THR A 299 -9.76 -3.44 3.55
C THR A 299 -10.37 -4.84 3.58
N THR A 300 -10.04 -5.72 2.65
CA THR A 300 -10.63 -7.06 2.55
C THR A 300 -10.46 -7.89 3.83
N MET A 301 -9.35 -7.70 4.55
CA MET A 301 -9.04 -8.41 5.80
C MET A 301 -10.07 -8.13 6.91
N LEU A 302 -10.68 -6.93 6.93
CA LEU A 302 -11.72 -6.55 7.89
C LEU A 302 -12.98 -7.43 7.75
N ASN A 303 -13.29 -7.91 6.55
CA ASN A 303 -14.41 -8.82 6.31
C ASN A 303 -14.25 -10.19 7.02
N TYR A 304 -13.03 -10.52 7.41
CA TYR A 304 -12.69 -11.74 8.16
C TYR A 304 -12.43 -11.47 9.64
N SER A 305 -12.81 -10.30 10.14
CA SER A 305 -12.53 -9.85 11.52
C SER A 305 -11.05 -9.83 11.86
N ARG A 306 -10.19 -9.58 10.87
CA ARG A 306 -8.74 -9.38 11.03
C ARG A 306 -8.41 -7.89 11.00
N ASP A 307 -7.23 -7.55 11.53
CA ASP A 307 -6.74 -6.16 11.50
C ASP A 307 -6.46 -5.70 10.05
N THR A 308 -6.51 -4.40 9.85
CA THR A 308 -6.18 -3.77 8.57
C THR A 308 -4.67 -3.76 8.32
N TYR A 309 -4.27 -3.64 7.06
CA TYR A 309 -2.89 -3.36 6.64
C TYR A 309 -2.65 -1.85 6.40
N ALA A 310 -3.64 -1.01 6.70
CA ALA A 310 -3.54 0.43 6.52
C ALA A 310 -2.74 1.11 7.66
N TYR A 311 -1.56 0.56 7.96
CA TYR A 311 -0.58 1.08 8.91
C TYR A 311 0.77 1.27 8.22
N CYS A 312 1.60 2.11 8.82
CA CYS A 312 3.00 2.27 8.49
C CYS A 312 3.85 1.39 9.41
N TRP A 313 4.38 0.29 8.90
CA TRP A 313 5.52 -0.40 9.49
C TRP A 313 6.79 0.26 8.96
N PRO A 314 7.69 0.76 9.79
CA PRO A 314 8.93 1.38 9.31
C PRO A 314 9.76 0.47 8.39
N ARG A 315 9.74 -0.84 8.61
CA ARG A 315 10.39 -1.83 7.74
C ARG A 315 9.76 -1.87 6.34
N ASP A 316 8.45 -2.05 6.24
CA ASP A 316 7.72 -2.06 4.96
C ASP A 316 7.92 -0.75 4.20
N ALA A 317 7.88 0.36 4.94
CA ALA A 317 8.14 1.69 4.39
C ALA A 317 9.57 1.81 3.84
N ALA A 318 10.57 1.27 4.53
CA ALA A 318 11.95 1.29 4.09
C ALA A 318 12.14 0.49 2.78
N PHE A 319 11.57 -0.72 2.70
CA PHE A 319 11.60 -1.50 1.46
C PHE A 319 10.84 -0.82 0.32
N ALA A 320 9.72 -0.17 0.61
CA ALA A 320 8.96 0.59 -0.38
C ALA A 320 9.74 1.79 -0.94
N LEU A 321 10.50 2.48 -0.09
CA LEU A 321 11.29 3.64 -0.47
C LEU A 321 12.65 3.31 -1.08
N TRP A 322 13.19 2.13 -0.83
CA TRP A 322 14.49 1.71 -1.35
C TRP A 322 14.62 1.89 -2.87
N PRO A 323 13.73 1.32 -3.70
CA PRO A 323 13.81 1.54 -5.14
C PRO A 323 13.52 2.99 -5.54
N LEU A 324 12.67 3.71 -4.83
CA LEU A 324 12.38 5.12 -5.11
C LEU A 324 13.60 6.01 -4.91
N ILE A 325 14.38 5.79 -3.85
CA ILE A 325 15.65 6.50 -3.60
C ILE A 325 16.63 6.24 -4.76
N ARG A 326 16.76 4.99 -5.21
CA ARG A 326 17.61 4.61 -6.36
C ARG A 326 17.17 5.26 -7.67
N LEU A 327 15.89 5.56 -7.83
CA LEU A 327 15.30 6.26 -8.96
C LEU A 327 15.35 7.79 -8.82
N GLY A 328 15.85 8.31 -7.69
CA GLY A 328 15.99 9.75 -7.44
C GLY A 328 14.73 10.45 -6.89
N TYR A 329 13.75 9.70 -6.36
CA TYR A 329 12.58 10.25 -5.66
C TYR A 329 12.96 10.62 -4.21
N THR A 330 13.63 11.74 -4.06
CA THR A 330 14.17 12.19 -2.77
C THR A 330 13.12 12.75 -1.83
N ASP A 331 12.09 13.42 -2.34
CA ASP A 331 11.06 14.09 -1.54
C ASP A 331 10.25 13.08 -0.70
N GLU A 332 9.96 11.91 -1.25
CA GLU A 332 9.29 10.81 -0.57
C GLU A 332 10.13 10.29 0.60
N ALA A 333 11.43 10.07 0.37
CA ALA A 333 12.35 9.61 1.40
C ALA A 333 12.52 10.64 2.53
N LEU A 334 12.68 11.93 2.20
CA LEU A 334 12.79 13.01 3.18
C LEU A 334 11.54 13.13 4.05
N SER A 335 10.36 13.01 3.44
CA SER A 335 9.09 13.03 4.17
C SER A 335 9.00 11.86 5.16
N PHE A 336 9.45 10.67 4.76
CA PHE A 336 9.49 9.48 5.63
C PHE A 336 10.49 9.62 6.78
N PHE A 337 11.70 10.11 6.53
CA PHE A 337 12.67 10.38 7.62
C PHE A 337 12.11 11.42 8.60
N GLY A 338 11.42 12.44 8.08
CA GLY A 338 10.69 13.40 8.91
C GLY A 338 9.58 12.75 9.74
N PHE A 339 8.87 11.76 9.18
CA PHE A 339 7.87 10.97 9.91
C PHE A 339 8.55 10.15 11.01
N CYS A 340 9.58 9.37 10.71
CA CYS A 340 10.31 8.56 11.70
C CYS A 340 10.85 9.42 12.86
N ARG A 341 11.43 10.60 12.55
CA ARG A 341 11.90 11.55 13.57
C ARG A 341 10.79 12.03 14.50
N ARG A 342 9.57 12.26 13.98
CA ARG A 342 8.42 12.70 14.79
C ARG A 342 7.89 11.63 15.73
N VAL A 343 7.97 10.37 15.32
CA VAL A 343 7.41 9.24 16.09
C VAL A 343 8.47 8.48 16.89
N LEU A 344 9.74 8.88 16.78
CA LEU A 344 10.85 8.28 17.50
C LEU A 344 10.62 8.38 19.02
N SER A 345 10.77 7.25 19.73
CA SER A 345 10.65 7.24 21.18
C SER A 345 11.80 8.02 21.85
N GLY A 346 11.58 8.47 23.06
CA GLY A 346 12.65 9.11 23.86
C GLY A 346 13.82 8.17 24.19
N HIS A 347 13.69 6.88 23.90
CA HIS A 347 14.74 5.85 24.10
C HIS A 347 15.48 5.49 22.80
N GLY A 348 15.15 6.12 21.66
CA GLY A 348 15.85 5.92 20.40
C GLY A 348 15.36 4.73 19.56
N TYR A 349 14.23 4.16 19.85
CA TYR A 349 13.62 3.08 19.02
C TYR A 349 12.29 3.50 18.43
N LEU A 350 11.92 2.86 17.32
CA LEU A 350 10.59 2.92 16.74
C LEU A 350 9.71 1.81 17.29
N MET A 351 8.41 2.10 17.41
CA MET A 351 7.42 1.11 17.79
C MET A 351 7.06 0.23 16.59
N HIS A 352 6.41 -0.88 16.84
CA HIS A 352 6.00 -1.90 15.88
C HIS A 352 5.34 -1.34 14.61
N LYS A 353 4.33 -0.47 14.74
CA LYS A 353 3.65 0.17 13.62
C LYS A 353 2.90 1.43 14.04
N TYR A 354 2.60 2.26 13.07
CA TYR A 354 1.95 3.54 13.28
C TYR A 354 0.76 3.73 12.35
N THR A 355 -0.23 4.50 12.80
CA THR A 355 -1.21 5.11 11.90
C THR A 355 -0.55 6.23 11.10
N PRO A 356 -1.10 6.64 9.92
CA PRO A 356 -0.44 7.62 9.07
C PRO A 356 -0.30 9.03 9.68
N ASP A 357 -1.04 9.33 10.74
CA ASP A 357 -0.90 10.58 11.51
C ASP A 357 0.23 10.52 12.56
N GLY A 358 0.82 9.34 12.78
CA GLY A 358 1.91 9.09 13.72
C GLY A 358 1.47 8.55 15.07
N ALA A 359 0.18 8.31 15.31
CA ALA A 359 -0.26 7.59 16.49
C ALA A 359 0.16 6.11 16.41
N LEU A 360 0.20 5.44 17.56
CA LEU A 360 0.53 4.00 17.61
C LEU A 360 -0.56 3.19 16.93
N GLY A 361 -0.16 2.26 16.08
CA GLY A 361 -1.03 1.23 15.54
C GLY A 361 -1.39 0.18 16.58
N SER A 362 -2.40 -0.66 16.30
CA SER A 362 -2.73 -1.79 17.16
C SER A 362 -1.54 -2.74 17.24
N SER A 363 -1.19 -3.22 18.42
CA SER A 363 -0.09 -4.16 18.61
C SER A 363 -0.50 -5.25 19.60
N TRP A 364 -0.10 -6.48 19.32
CA TRP A 364 -0.24 -7.63 20.20
C TRP A 364 1.05 -7.98 20.92
N HIS A 365 2.09 -7.18 20.79
CA HIS A 365 3.39 -7.35 21.43
C HIS A 365 3.31 -6.90 22.89
N PRO A 366 3.40 -7.81 23.90
CA PRO A 366 3.33 -7.44 25.29
C PRO A 366 4.65 -6.88 25.81
N TYR A 367 4.59 -5.99 26.80
CA TYR A 367 5.78 -5.57 27.56
C TYR A 367 6.36 -6.68 28.43
N ARG A 368 5.54 -7.62 28.87
CA ARG A 368 5.97 -8.72 29.71
C ARG A 368 5.61 -10.03 29.06
N GLN A 369 6.64 -10.82 28.76
CA GLN A 369 6.51 -12.15 28.19
C GLN A 369 6.00 -13.14 29.23
N ARG A 370 5.54 -14.34 28.80
CA ARG A 370 4.96 -15.36 29.70
C ARG A 370 5.95 -15.87 30.74
N ASP A 371 7.24 -15.90 30.44
CA ASP A 371 8.34 -16.25 31.33
C ASP A 371 8.74 -15.11 32.29
N GLY A 372 8.08 -13.97 32.21
CA GLY A 372 8.34 -12.80 33.05
C GLY A 372 9.40 -11.84 32.48
N TYR A 373 9.99 -12.13 31.32
CA TYR A 373 10.92 -11.22 30.67
C TYR A 373 10.23 -9.92 30.27
N GLU A 374 10.83 -8.80 30.61
CA GLU A 374 10.32 -7.46 30.28
C GLU A 374 11.14 -6.84 29.16
N ALA A 375 10.46 -6.46 28.07
CA ALA A 375 11.06 -5.82 26.91
C ALA A 375 10.08 -4.82 26.30
N PRO A 376 10.58 -3.78 25.61
CA PRO A 376 9.69 -2.91 24.82
C PRO A 376 8.95 -3.73 23.74
N PRO A 377 7.69 -3.41 23.45
CA PRO A 377 6.87 -4.14 22.47
C PRO A 377 7.23 -3.71 21.04
N ILE A 378 8.45 -4.00 20.63
CA ILE A 378 9.05 -3.59 19.36
C ILE A 378 9.47 -4.79 18.52
N GLN A 379 9.71 -4.51 17.25
CA GLN A 379 10.59 -5.24 16.37
C GLN A 379 11.84 -4.40 16.16
N GLU A 380 13.01 -4.86 16.58
CA GLU A 380 14.25 -4.04 16.55
C GLU A 380 14.66 -3.70 15.11
N ASP A 381 14.35 -4.60 14.18
CA ASP A 381 14.61 -4.40 12.75
C ASP A 381 13.89 -3.16 12.16
N GLU A 382 12.76 -2.73 12.72
CA GLU A 382 12.06 -1.49 12.34
C GLU A 382 12.93 -0.24 12.57
N THR A 383 13.71 -0.24 13.64
CA THR A 383 14.64 0.87 13.93
C THR A 383 15.91 0.75 13.08
N ALA A 384 16.46 -0.45 12.99
CA ALA A 384 17.70 -0.72 12.28
C ALA A 384 17.60 -0.39 10.78
N ILE A 385 16.51 -0.80 10.13
CA ILE A 385 16.34 -0.59 8.69
C ILE A 385 16.18 0.90 8.32
N VAL A 386 15.64 1.74 9.20
CA VAL A 386 15.55 3.19 8.96
C VAL A 386 16.93 3.83 8.97
N VAL A 387 17.81 3.44 9.90
CA VAL A 387 19.22 3.89 9.91
C VAL A 387 19.93 3.48 8.63
N PHE A 388 19.77 2.22 8.24
CA PHE A 388 20.35 1.67 7.02
C PHE A 388 19.84 2.39 5.76
N LEU A 389 18.54 2.62 5.65
CA LEU A 389 17.93 3.34 4.52
C LEU A 389 18.44 4.78 4.44
N PHE A 390 18.57 5.48 5.58
CA PHE A 390 19.11 6.83 5.61
C PHE A 390 20.57 6.87 5.12
N ALA A 391 21.38 5.91 5.52
CA ALA A 391 22.76 5.79 5.07
C ALA A 391 22.84 5.50 3.57
N HIS A 392 21.95 4.65 3.05
CA HIS A 392 21.83 4.39 1.62
C HIS A 392 21.46 5.67 0.84
N TYR A 393 20.47 6.42 1.33
CA TYR A 393 20.14 7.74 0.80
C TYR A 393 21.35 8.68 0.77
N TYR A 394 22.03 8.81 1.91
CA TYR A 394 23.21 9.67 2.02
C TYR A 394 24.35 9.25 1.08
N THR A 395 24.56 7.95 0.91
CA THR A 395 25.58 7.42 -0.01
C THR A 395 25.32 7.83 -1.46
N LEU A 396 24.06 7.81 -1.88
CA LEU A 396 23.67 8.16 -3.27
C LEU A 396 23.62 9.67 -3.53
N HIS A 397 23.18 10.46 -2.55
CA HIS A 397 22.86 11.88 -2.77
C HIS A 397 23.85 12.85 -2.11
N ARG A 398 24.64 12.40 -1.13
CA ARG A 398 25.65 13.22 -0.41
C ARG A 398 25.11 14.53 0.13
N ASP A 399 23.91 14.50 0.72
CA ASP A 399 23.25 15.67 1.29
C ASP A 399 23.74 15.93 2.72
N ASP A 400 24.87 16.67 2.83
CA ASP A 400 25.49 17.03 4.13
C ASP A 400 24.58 17.91 5.00
N LYS A 401 23.69 18.70 4.40
CA LYS A 401 22.74 19.51 5.15
C LYS A 401 21.73 18.62 5.85
N LEU A 402 21.22 17.64 5.14
CA LEU A 402 20.29 16.65 5.69
C LEU A 402 20.97 15.81 6.79
N LEU A 403 22.21 15.37 6.56
CA LEU A 403 22.97 14.66 7.58
C LEU A 403 23.09 15.49 8.86
N ARG A 404 23.47 16.77 8.77
CA ARG A 404 23.56 17.67 9.94
C ARG A 404 22.25 17.86 10.67
N GLU A 405 21.12 17.83 9.96
CA GLU A 405 19.78 17.97 10.55
C GLU A 405 19.34 16.68 11.25
N PHE A 406 19.51 15.53 10.62
CA PHE A 406 18.93 14.26 11.08
C PHE A 406 19.89 13.47 11.99
N TYR A 407 21.19 13.66 11.89
CA TYR A 407 22.16 12.92 12.70
C TYR A 407 21.87 13.04 14.20
N PRO A 408 21.85 14.24 14.83
CA PRO A 408 21.65 14.36 16.29
C PRO A 408 20.22 14.04 16.74
N THR A 409 19.23 14.10 15.84
CA THR A 409 17.81 13.99 16.21
C THR A 409 17.18 12.65 15.85
N MET A 410 17.84 11.83 15.05
CA MET A 410 17.33 10.55 14.61
C MET A 410 18.41 9.46 14.57
N ILE A 411 19.51 9.68 13.84
CA ILE A 411 20.52 8.63 13.61
C ILE A 411 21.27 8.28 14.90
N GLU A 412 21.78 9.27 15.61
CA GLU A 412 22.52 9.06 16.84
C GLU A 412 21.67 8.38 17.95
N PRO A 413 20.43 8.83 18.24
CA PRO A 413 19.59 8.12 19.20
C PRO A 413 19.28 6.66 18.79
N MET A 414 18.97 6.42 17.51
CA MET A 414 18.68 5.07 17.00
C MET A 414 19.91 4.17 17.11
N ALA A 415 21.06 4.61 16.63
CA ALA A 415 22.30 3.84 16.66
C ALA A 415 22.79 3.58 18.09
N ASN A 416 22.62 4.54 19.00
CA ASN A 416 22.91 4.33 20.43
C ASN A 416 21.99 3.27 21.05
N PHE A 417 20.69 3.28 20.71
CA PHE A 417 19.77 2.22 21.14
C PHE A 417 20.24 0.86 20.63
N LEU A 418 20.45 0.69 19.31
CA LEU A 418 20.89 -0.56 18.70
C LEU A 418 22.20 -1.09 19.30
N ALA A 419 23.18 -0.22 19.51
CA ALA A 419 24.47 -0.60 20.10
C ALA A 419 24.38 -1.01 21.58
N SER A 420 23.36 -0.54 22.30
CA SER A 420 23.16 -0.85 23.73
C SER A 420 22.13 -1.96 23.98
N TYR A 421 21.26 -2.25 22.99
CA TYR A 421 20.22 -3.28 23.12
C TYR A 421 20.76 -4.66 22.72
N VAL A 422 21.89 -5.03 23.28
CA VAL A 422 22.59 -6.29 23.06
C VAL A 422 22.67 -7.10 24.35
N ASP A 423 22.84 -8.42 24.22
CA ASP A 423 23.11 -9.31 25.33
C ASP A 423 24.61 -9.27 25.74
N GLU A 424 25.00 -10.11 26.71
CA GLU A 424 26.36 -10.13 27.24
C GLU A 424 27.41 -10.61 26.23
N GLU A 425 27.00 -11.33 25.18
CA GLU A 425 27.89 -11.82 24.12
C GLU A 425 27.92 -10.88 22.88
N GLY A 426 27.01 -9.90 22.82
CA GLY A 426 26.97 -8.90 21.76
C GLY A 426 25.93 -9.13 20.65
N LEU A 427 25.03 -10.13 20.79
CA LEU A 427 23.87 -10.27 19.90
C LEU A 427 22.71 -9.38 20.35
N PRO A 428 21.83 -8.97 19.43
CA PRO A 428 20.60 -8.25 19.78
C PRO A 428 19.81 -8.99 20.87
N ARG A 429 19.21 -8.25 21.79
CA ARG A 429 18.27 -8.85 22.74
C ARG A 429 17.04 -9.34 22.01
N PRO A 430 16.31 -10.35 22.55
CA PRO A 430 15.08 -10.82 21.92
C PRO A 430 14.07 -9.70 21.68
N THR A 431 13.52 -9.68 20.49
CA THR A 431 12.35 -8.90 20.08
C THR A 431 11.45 -9.79 19.21
N TYR A 432 10.30 -9.28 18.75
CA TYR A 432 9.54 -10.02 17.76
C TYR A 432 10.28 -10.07 16.42
N ASP A 433 10.19 -11.23 15.76
CA ASP A 433 10.82 -11.48 14.47
C ASP A 433 10.14 -10.68 13.33
N LEU A 434 10.77 -10.65 12.15
CA LEU A 434 10.24 -10.03 10.93
C LEU A 434 8.76 -10.37 10.66
N TRP A 435 8.35 -11.60 10.97
CA TRP A 435 7.01 -12.10 10.71
C TRP A 435 6.02 -11.84 11.87
N GLU A 436 6.45 -11.13 12.91
CA GLU A 436 5.63 -10.74 14.07
C GLU A 436 5.11 -11.93 14.88
N ARG A 437 5.81 -13.08 14.83
CA ARG A 437 5.34 -14.34 15.45
C ARG A 437 6.09 -14.76 16.69
N LEU A 438 7.42 -14.70 16.64
CA LEU A 438 8.26 -15.26 17.68
C LEU A 438 9.10 -14.18 18.35
N PHE A 439 9.15 -14.26 19.68
CA PHE A 439 10.00 -13.41 20.51
C PHE A 439 11.34 -14.11 20.72
N LEU A 440 12.36 -13.70 19.95
CA LEU A 440 13.69 -14.28 19.93
C LEU A 440 14.71 -13.30 19.32
N THR A 441 16.00 -13.60 19.43
CA THR A 441 17.05 -12.96 18.66
C THR A 441 17.09 -13.59 17.27
N SER A 442 16.43 -12.96 16.28
CA SER A 442 16.33 -13.54 14.94
C SER A 442 17.59 -13.27 14.10
N THR A 443 17.90 -14.18 13.18
CA THR A 443 19.00 -14.02 12.23
C THR A 443 18.81 -12.78 11.34
N TYR A 444 17.57 -12.53 10.89
CA TYR A 444 17.25 -11.36 10.10
C TYR A 444 17.50 -10.05 10.87
N THR A 445 16.96 -9.94 12.09
CA THR A 445 17.14 -8.75 12.94
C THR A 445 18.62 -8.53 13.25
N THR A 446 19.36 -9.59 13.56
CA THR A 446 20.82 -9.52 13.80
C THR A 446 21.55 -8.96 12.58
N ALA A 447 21.20 -9.42 11.38
CA ALA A 447 21.84 -8.98 10.14
C ALA A 447 21.58 -7.49 9.84
N ILE A 448 20.33 -7.04 9.96
CA ILE A 448 20.03 -5.63 9.71
C ILE A 448 20.57 -4.70 10.81
N THR A 449 20.63 -5.15 12.07
CA THR A 449 21.24 -4.38 13.17
C THR A 449 22.75 -4.22 12.95
N TYR A 450 23.43 -5.29 12.54
CA TYR A 450 24.84 -5.24 12.12
C TYR A 450 25.07 -4.19 11.03
N ALA A 451 24.28 -4.25 9.94
CA ALA A 451 24.39 -3.30 8.84
C ALA A 451 24.09 -1.86 9.27
N ALA A 452 23.04 -1.67 10.08
CA ALA A 452 22.67 -0.36 10.60
C ALA A 452 23.78 0.29 11.43
N LEU A 453 24.43 -0.47 12.31
CA LEU A 453 25.55 0.01 13.12
C LEU A 453 26.78 0.33 12.27
N THR A 454 27.10 -0.52 11.27
CA THR A 454 28.19 -0.30 10.32
C THR A 454 27.98 1.00 9.53
N GLU A 455 26.77 1.19 9.01
CA GLU A 455 26.44 2.40 8.26
C GLU A 455 26.30 3.65 9.15
N ALA A 456 25.79 3.51 10.39
CA ALA A 456 25.77 4.59 11.37
C ALA A 456 27.20 5.07 11.70
N ALA A 457 28.15 4.14 11.83
CA ALA A 457 29.57 4.48 12.06
C ALA A 457 30.14 5.33 10.91
N ARG A 458 29.80 5.02 9.66
CA ARG A 458 30.17 5.82 8.47
C ARG A 458 29.50 7.20 8.45
N LEU A 459 28.23 7.27 8.84
CA LEU A 459 27.51 8.55 8.99
C LEU A 459 28.12 9.41 10.10
N ALA A 460 28.53 8.81 11.23
CA ALA A 460 29.21 9.50 12.32
C ALA A 460 30.56 10.07 11.87
N GLU A 461 31.34 9.32 11.12
CA GLU A 461 32.59 9.80 10.53
C GLU A 461 32.34 11.00 9.59
N ALA A 462 31.34 10.89 8.70
CA ALA A 462 30.98 11.99 7.80
C ALA A 462 30.45 13.22 8.54
N TYR A 463 29.76 13.04 9.67
CA TYR A 463 29.29 14.12 10.53
C TYR A 463 30.44 14.77 11.33
N GLY A 464 31.51 14.01 11.63
CA GLY A 464 32.66 14.44 12.45
C GLY A 464 32.60 13.89 13.89
N ASP A 465 31.75 12.92 14.21
CA ASP A 465 31.68 12.26 15.53
C ASP A 465 32.49 10.96 15.55
N GLN A 466 33.81 11.12 15.70
CA GLN A 466 34.72 9.98 15.71
C GLN A 466 34.50 9.03 16.89
N ALA A 467 34.02 9.51 18.02
CA ALA A 467 33.77 8.66 19.19
C ALA A 467 32.58 7.73 18.99
N ALA A 468 31.50 8.23 18.40
CA ALA A 468 30.34 7.43 18.02
C ALA A 468 30.70 6.42 16.89
N SER A 469 31.47 6.86 15.88
CA SER A 469 31.92 6.00 14.79
C SER A 469 32.66 4.76 15.33
N VAL A 470 33.66 4.93 16.18
CA VAL A 470 34.40 3.82 16.78
C VAL A 470 33.50 2.93 17.64
N ARG A 471 32.63 3.52 18.45
CA ARG A 471 31.72 2.75 19.34
C ARG A 471 30.78 1.86 18.55
N TRP A 472 30.14 2.38 17.52
CA TRP A 472 29.17 1.62 16.72
C TRP A 472 29.84 0.59 15.81
N GLN A 473 31.00 0.92 15.24
CA GLN A 473 31.80 -0.05 14.48
C GLN A 473 32.25 -1.23 15.35
N THR A 474 32.71 -0.97 16.57
CA THR A 474 33.11 -2.03 17.52
C THR A 474 31.92 -2.93 17.89
N ALA A 475 30.73 -2.35 18.10
CA ALA A 475 29.53 -3.13 18.38
C ALA A 475 29.11 -4.01 17.17
N ALA A 476 29.18 -3.48 15.95
CA ALA A 476 28.90 -4.23 14.73
C ALA A 476 29.87 -5.41 14.54
N GLU A 477 31.17 -5.19 14.70
CA GLU A 477 32.21 -6.25 14.58
C GLU A 477 32.05 -7.36 15.63
N ALA A 478 31.74 -6.99 16.88
CA ALA A 478 31.45 -7.95 17.94
C ALA A 478 30.21 -8.79 17.59
N MET A 479 29.13 -8.16 17.14
CA MET A 479 27.89 -8.82 16.70
C MET A 479 28.15 -9.81 15.57
N GLN A 480 28.89 -9.40 14.52
CA GLN A 480 29.23 -10.26 13.38
C GLN A 480 30.03 -11.47 13.83
N GLY A 481 31.04 -11.27 14.68
CA GLY A 481 31.89 -12.34 15.19
C GLY A 481 31.10 -13.43 15.93
N VAL A 482 30.16 -13.03 16.80
CA VAL A 482 29.30 -13.99 17.51
C VAL A 482 28.29 -14.65 16.55
N ALA A 483 27.62 -13.84 15.71
CA ALA A 483 26.60 -14.32 14.78
C ALA A 483 27.12 -15.42 13.85
N GLN A 484 28.34 -15.26 13.31
CA GLN A 484 28.95 -16.25 12.41
C GLN A 484 29.28 -17.58 13.11
N HIS A 485 29.35 -17.60 14.43
CA HIS A 485 29.59 -18.85 15.20
C HIS A 485 28.30 -19.56 15.59
N VAL A 486 27.18 -18.82 15.78
CA VAL A 486 25.98 -19.41 16.39
C VAL A 486 24.78 -19.53 15.46
N LEU A 487 24.76 -18.78 14.31
CA LEU A 487 23.57 -18.69 13.50
C LEU A 487 23.52 -19.67 12.32
N PHE A 488 24.48 -20.58 12.16
CA PHE A 488 24.44 -21.62 11.12
C PHE A 488 24.33 -23.02 11.72
N ASP A 489 23.30 -23.76 11.31
CA ASP A 489 23.09 -25.15 11.71
C ASP A 489 23.72 -26.10 10.69
N THR A 490 24.75 -26.83 11.11
CA THR A 490 25.50 -27.78 10.28
C THR A 490 24.72 -29.07 9.98
N GLU A 491 23.71 -29.43 10.78
CA GLU A 491 22.85 -30.59 10.51
C GLU A 491 21.78 -30.26 9.48
N ARG A 492 21.12 -29.11 9.64
CA ARG A 492 20.12 -28.60 8.69
C ARG A 492 20.76 -28.00 7.42
N GLN A 493 22.04 -27.69 7.45
CA GLN A 493 22.75 -26.96 6.38
C GLN A 493 22.04 -25.64 6.03
N ALA A 494 21.70 -24.83 7.04
CA ALA A 494 20.99 -23.58 6.88
C ALA A 494 21.24 -22.63 8.05
N LEU A 495 21.12 -21.34 7.78
CA LEU A 495 21.01 -20.31 8.80
C LEU A 495 19.73 -20.55 9.61
N VAL A 496 19.87 -20.54 10.94
CA VAL A 496 18.77 -20.76 11.88
C VAL A 496 17.78 -19.57 11.84
N LYS A 497 16.54 -19.79 12.23
CA LYS A 497 15.57 -18.69 12.38
C LYS A 497 16.05 -17.70 13.43
N GLY A 498 16.57 -18.19 14.54
CA GLY A 498 17.17 -17.38 15.58
C GLY A 498 17.54 -18.17 16.82
N VAL A 499 17.92 -17.46 17.85
CA VAL A 499 18.30 -18.03 19.14
C VAL A 499 17.51 -17.37 20.27
N ARG A 500 17.21 -18.17 21.31
CA ARG A 500 16.68 -17.66 22.57
C ARG A 500 17.64 -18.09 23.69
N ARG A 501 18.11 -17.11 24.42
CA ARG A 501 19.00 -17.35 25.54
C ARG A 501 18.20 -17.33 26.84
N ASP A 502 18.07 -18.50 27.44
CA ASP A 502 17.52 -18.67 28.78
C ASP A 502 18.68 -18.68 29.78
N PRO A 503 18.48 -18.41 31.08
CA PRO A 503 19.55 -18.35 32.08
C PRO A 503 20.42 -19.61 32.13
N ASP A 504 19.84 -20.78 31.80
CA ASP A 504 20.50 -22.09 31.94
C ASP A 504 20.91 -22.72 30.59
N ALA A 505 20.42 -22.16 29.43
CA ALA A 505 20.70 -22.74 28.11
C ALA A 505 20.37 -21.79 26.97
N THR A 506 21.12 -21.89 25.87
CA THR A 506 20.74 -21.29 24.59
C THR A 506 19.89 -22.28 23.79
N VAL A 507 18.66 -21.89 23.48
CA VAL A 507 17.75 -22.63 22.61
C VAL A 507 17.87 -22.09 21.20
N VAL A 508 18.22 -22.96 20.24
CA VAL A 508 18.34 -22.60 18.81
C VAL A 508 17.04 -22.98 18.11
N ASP A 509 16.41 -22.02 17.44
CA ASP A 509 15.28 -22.30 16.56
C ASP A 509 15.80 -22.60 15.15
N THR A 510 15.82 -23.87 14.80
CA THR A 510 16.34 -24.39 13.52
C THR A 510 15.29 -24.39 12.39
N THR A 511 14.14 -23.78 12.59
CA THR A 511 13.11 -23.60 11.54
C THR A 511 13.73 -22.96 10.31
N ILE A 512 13.53 -23.57 9.15
CA ILE A 512 13.98 -22.97 7.89
C ILE A 512 13.10 -21.76 7.59
N ASP A 513 13.73 -20.61 7.42
CA ASP A 513 13.08 -19.32 7.23
C ASP A 513 13.77 -18.56 6.08
N ALA A 514 12.97 -18.12 5.10
CA ALA A 514 13.49 -17.41 3.93
C ALA A 514 14.18 -16.08 4.30
N SER A 515 13.70 -15.43 5.38
CA SER A 515 14.28 -14.16 5.83
C SER A 515 15.68 -14.30 6.43
N SER A 516 16.01 -15.45 7.01
CA SER A 516 17.34 -15.70 7.60
C SER A 516 18.43 -15.64 6.54
N ALA A 517 18.27 -16.34 5.43
CA ALA A 517 19.25 -16.34 4.34
C ALA A 517 19.26 -15.00 3.59
N TYR A 518 18.08 -14.44 3.32
CA TYR A 518 17.97 -13.14 2.66
C TYR A 518 18.65 -12.03 3.48
N GLY A 519 18.29 -11.87 4.75
CA GLY A 519 18.87 -10.86 5.62
C GLY A 519 20.39 -11.02 5.77
N ALA A 520 20.87 -12.24 5.90
CA ALA A 520 22.29 -12.52 6.13
C ALA A 520 23.18 -11.99 4.99
N TYR A 521 22.82 -12.19 3.71
CA TYR A 521 23.61 -11.68 2.60
C TYR A 521 23.26 -10.25 2.25
N MET A 522 21.98 -9.89 2.26
CA MET A 522 21.50 -8.57 1.85
C MET A 522 22.10 -7.44 2.70
N PHE A 523 22.25 -7.71 4.00
CA PHE A 523 22.83 -6.77 4.96
C PHE A 523 24.30 -7.02 5.27
N GLY A 524 24.96 -7.91 4.54
CA GLY A 524 26.41 -8.12 4.61
C GLY A 524 26.91 -8.80 5.88
N LEU A 525 26.04 -9.46 6.68
CA LEU A 525 26.46 -10.27 7.81
C LEU A 525 27.31 -11.48 7.35
N TYR A 526 26.95 -12.04 6.19
CA TYR A 526 27.70 -13.04 5.42
C TYR A 526 27.84 -12.61 3.98
N ALA A 527 28.91 -13.02 3.32
CA ALA A 527 29.04 -12.82 1.87
C ALA A 527 28.00 -13.68 1.12
N ALA A 528 27.46 -13.16 0.02
CA ALA A 528 26.43 -13.87 -0.77
C ALA A 528 26.92 -15.23 -1.31
N ASP A 529 28.21 -15.34 -1.63
CA ASP A 529 28.89 -16.57 -2.10
C ASP A 529 29.43 -17.43 -0.97
N SER A 530 29.20 -17.10 0.31
CA SER A 530 29.62 -17.92 1.44
C SER A 530 28.93 -19.29 1.43
N HIS A 531 29.58 -20.28 2.02
CA HIS A 531 29.03 -21.62 2.18
C HIS A 531 27.68 -21.60 2.90
N GLU A 532 27.59 -20.84 3.98
CA GLU A 532 26.40 -20.72 4.83
C GLU A 532 25.19 -20.18 4.08
N VAL A 533 25.37 -19.13 3.31
CA VAL A 533 24.28 -18.53 2.49
C VAL A 533 23.89 -19.48 1.35
N ALA A 534 24.85 -20.02 0.63
CA ALA A 534 24.59 -20.93 -0.49
C ALA A 534 23.84 -22.19 -0.06
N GLN A 535 24.24 -22.81 1.07
CA GLN A 535 23.55 -23.99 1.63
C GLN A 535 22.15 -23.63 2.14
N SER A 536 22.00 -22.45 2.76
CA SER A 536 20.69 -21.98 3.23
C SER A 536 19.69 -21.84 2.09
N PHE A 537 20.08 -21.21 0.97
CA PHE A 537 19.19 -21.11 -0.19
C PHE A 537 18.88 -22.47 -0.83
N ALA A 538 19.86 -23.39 -0.88
CA ALA A 538 19.60 -24.74 -1.36
C ALA A 538 18.62 -25.50 -0.44
N THR A 539 18.70 -25.30 0.86
CA THR A 539 17.75 -25.89 1.84
C THR A 539 16.37 -25.23 1.75
N ILE A 540 16.29 -23.89 1.61
CA ILE A 540 15.03 -23.14 1.38
C ILE A 540 14.32 -23.68 0.12
N ASP A 541 15.03 -23.84 -0.98
CA ASP A 541 14.47 -24.38 -2.23
C ASP A 541 13.88 -25.80 -2.08
N ARG A 542 14.43 -26.59 -1.20
CA ARG A 542 13.95 -27.95 -0.92
C ARG A 542 12.79 -27.97 0.06
N VAL A 543 12.84 -27.14 1.11
CA VAL A 543 11.94 -27.23 2.28
C VAL A 543 10.74 -26.30 2.15
N LEU A 544 10.94 -25.07 1.63
CA LEU A 544 9.89 -24.06 1.56
C LEU A 544 9.15 -24.02 0.22
N LYS A 545 9.53 -24.88 -0.74
CA LYS A 545 8.85 -24.99 -2.02
C LYS A 545 7.40 -25.45 -1.82
N THR A 546 6.46 -24.71 -2.41
CA THR A 546 5.02 -24.95 -2.23
C THR A 546 4.41 -25.77 -3.37
N SER A 547 5.07 -25.87 -4.54
CA SER A 547 4.62 -26.62 -5.71
C SER A 547 5.79 -27.00 -6.63
N ASP A 548 5.61 -28.03 -7.44
CA ASP A 548 6.54 -28.40 -8.51
C ASP A 548 6.31 -27.62 -9.81
N TYR A 549 5.18 -26.92 -9.92
CA TYR A 549 4.73 -26.24 -11.15
C TYR A 549 5.03 -24.76 -11.18
N HIS A 550 5.44 -24.17 -10.05
CA HIS A 550 5.77 -22.74 -9.95
C HIS A 550 6.87 -22.49 -8.90
N PRO A 551 7.60 -21.36 -8.97
CA PRO A 551 8.76 -21.08 -8.10
C PRO A 551 8.39 -20.58 -6.70
N GLY A 552 7.13 -20.61 -6.30
CA GLY A 552 6.65 -20.05 -5.03
C GLY A 552 7.25 -20.72 -3.81
N LEU A 553 7.65 -19.91 -2.85
CA LEU A 553 8.23 -20.32 -1.57
C LEU A 553 7.38 -19.77 -0.42
N ALA A 554 7.13 -20.59 0.60
CA ALA A 554 6.58 -20.14 1.88
C ALA A 554 7.59 -19.24 2.62
N ARG A 555 7.14 -18.47 3.61
CA ARG A 555 8.03 -17.66 4.45
C ARG A 555 8.96 -18.53 5.30
N PHE A 556 8.39 -19.53 5.95
CA PHE A 556 9.09 -20.46 6.83
C PHE A 556 8.33 -21.79 6.94
N GLU A 557 8.98 -22.80 7.53
CA GLU A 557 8.38 -24.12 7.76
C GLU A 557 7.12 -24.03 8.63
N ASN A 558 6.05 -24.68 8.18
CA ASN A 558 4.75 -24.72 8.86
C ASN A 558 4.12 -23.32 9.04
N ASP A 559 4.26 -22.47 8.03
CA ASP A 559 3.59 -21.17 8.02
C ASP A 559 2.07 -21.35 7.90
N GLU A 560 1.37 -21.04 9.00
CA GLU A 560 -0.10 -21.20 9.10
C GLU A 560 -0.88 -19.98 8.60
N TYR A 561 -0.19 -18.90 8.27
CA TYR A 561 -0.85 -17.64 7.94
C TYR A 561 -1.62 -17.74 6.63
N ASN A 562 -2.96 -17.60 6.71
CA ASN A 562 -3.91 -17.78 5.61
C ASN A 562 -3.83 -19.15 4.90
N ARG A 563 -3.18 -20.16 5.49
CA ARG A 563 -3.04 -21.49 4.93
C ARG A 563 -4.37 -22.26 5.01
N PHE A 564 -4.89 -22.70 3.86
CA PHE A 564 -6.11 -23.52 3.80
C PHE A 564 -5.84 -25.02 3.94
N ASP A 565 -4.73 -25.51 3.42
CA ASP A 565 -4.34 -26.93 3.49
C ASP A 565 -3.23 -27.12 4.54
N PRO A 566 -3.55 -27.76 5.70
CA PRO A 566 -2.57 -27.98 6.77
C PRO A 566 -1.45 -28.97 6.39
N THR A 567 -1.55 -29.70 5.29
CA THR A 567 -0.49 -30.62 4.83
C THR A 567 0.63 -29.90 4.08
N ARG A 568 0.41 -28.65 3.69
CA ARG A 568 1.40 -27.82 2.99
C ARG A 568 2.30 -27.08 3.95
N VAL A 569 3.50 -26.73 3.50
CA VAL A 569 4.48 -25.96 4.28
C VAL A 569 4.00 -24.55 4.62
N GLY A 570 3.16 -23.96 3.78
CA GLY A 570 2.60 -22.62 3.87
C GLY A 570 2.10 -22.15 2.51
N ASN A 571 1.59 -20.92 2.43
CA ASN A 571 1.31 -20.27 1.17
C ASN A 571 2.57 -19.61 0.60
N PRO A 572 2.72 -19.55 -0.72
CA PRO A 572 3.83 -18.84 -1.35
C PRO A 572 3.62 -17.32 -1.32
N TRP A 573 4.74 -16.58 -1.19
CA TRP A 573 4.77 -15.11 -1.17
C TRP A 573 5.52 -14.57 -2.37
N TYR A 574 5.10 -13.43 -2.91
CA TYR A 574 5.83 -12.80 -4.02
C TYR A 574 7.21 -12.30 -3.59
N ILE A 575 7.32 -11.73 -2.37
CA ILE A 575 8.61 -11.23 -1.87
C ILE A 575 9.65 -12.35 -1.73
N THR A 576 9.28 -13.56 -1.31
CA THR A 576 10.25 -14.67 -1.16
C THR A 576 10.78 -15.16 -2.51
N VAL A 577 9.96 -15.12 -3.56
CA VAL A 577 10.38 -15.41 -4.94
C VAL A 577 11.35 -14.32 -5.43
N LEU A 578 11.05 -13.05 -5.15
CA LEU A 578 11.87 -11.91 -5.55
C LEU A 578 13.20 -11.86 -4.79
N TRP A 579 13.24 -12.18 -3.49
CA TRP A 579 14.48 -12.33 -2.72
C TRP A 579 15.40 -13.40 -3.30
N ARG A 580 14.81 -14.50 -3.75
CA ARG A 580 15.58 -15.54 -4.44
C ARG A 580 16.13 -15.05 -5.78
N ALA A 581 15.36 -14.24 -6.53
CA ALA A 581 15.84 -13.63 -7.76
C ALA A 581 17.02 -12.68 -7.50
N GLN A 582 16.94 -11.84 -6.47
CA GLN A 582 18.04 -10.94 -6.06
C GLN A 582 19.29 -11.73 -5.66
N TYR A 583 19.13 -12.81 -4.90
CA TYR A 583 20.26 -13.70 -4.57
C TYR A 583 20.95 -14.26 -5.82
N HIS A 584 20.16 -14.72 -6.80
CA HIS A 584 20.73 -15.20 -8.06
C HIS A 584 21.46 -14.10 -8.85
N LEU A 585 20.96 -12.86 -8.84
CA LEU A 585 21.63 -11.71 -9.46
C LEU A 585 22.97 -11.41 -8.78
N GLU A 586 23.00 -11.42 -7.46
CA GLU A 586 24.24 -11.18 -6.70
C GLU A 586 25.29 -12.26 -6.93
N CYS A 587 24.86 -13.53 -7.12
CA CYS A 587 25.73 -14.65 -7.49
C CYS A 587 26.05 -14.74 -8.99
N GLY A 588 25.71 -13.73 -9.82
CA GLY A 588 25.96 -13.71 -11.26
C GLY A 588 25.15 -14.72 -12.08
N GLN A 589 24.03 -15.23 -11.54
CA GLN A 589 23.15 -16.21 -12.17
C GLN A 589 21.93 -15.53 -12.85
N ALA A 590 22.19 -14.59 -13.75
CA ALA A 590 21.17 -13.72 -14.36
C ALA A 590 20.01 -14.49 -15.01
N ASP A 591 20.27 -15.61 -15.69
CA ASP A 591 19.22 -16.41 -16.35
C ASP A 591 18.22 -16.98 -15.34
N ARG A 592 18.69 -17.43 -14.17
CA ARG A 592 17.83 -17.94 -13.11
C ARG A 592 16.98 -16.83 -12.49
N ALA A 593 17.59 -15.69 -12.26
CA ALA A 593 16.89 -14.52 -11.75
C ALA A 593 15.80 -14.04 -12.72
N THR A 594 16.17 -13.94 -14.02
CA THR A 594 15.24 -13.54 -15.08
C THR A 594 14.03 -14.46 -15.16
N ALA A 595 14.20 -15.78 -15.04
CA ALA A 595 13.09 -16.73 -15.03
C ALA A 595 12.11 -16.50 -13.85
N LEU A 596 12.62 -16.14 -12.67
CA LEU A 596 11.79 -15.81 -11.51
C LEU A 596 11.07 -14.47 -11.69
N ILE A 597 11.76 -13.47 -12.21
CA ILE A 597 11.17 -12.14 -12.48
C ILE A 597 10.11 -12.24 -13.59
N ASP A 598 10.37 -12.99 -14.66
CA ASP A 598 9.38 -13.26 -15.73
C ASP A 598 8.13 -13.93 -15.16
N TRP A 599 8.31 -14.90 -14.27
CA TRP A 599 7.18 -15.56 -13.64
C TRP A 599 6.36 -14.57 -12.80
N VAL A 600 6.99 -13.77 -11.92
CA VAL A 600 6.28 -12.76 -11.11
C VAL A 600 5.58 -11.73 -11.99
N ASN A 601 6.25 -11.25 -13.06
CA ASN A 601 5.66 -10.30 -14.00
C ASN A 601 4.37 -10.88 -14.65
N GLY A 602 4.36 -12.17 -14.95
CA GLY A 602 3.21 -12.88 -15.50
C GLY A 602 2.05 -13.06 -14.51
N GLN A 603 2.27 -12.88 -13.20
CA GLN A 603 1.23 -12.99 -12.16
C GLN A 603 0.57 -11.65 -11.81
N MET A 604 1.04 -10.54 -12.35
CA MET A 604 0.39 -9.24 -12.14
C MET A 604 -1.05 -9.28 -12.65
N THR A 605 -1.95 -8.64 -11.90
CA THR A 605 -3.33 -8.41 -12.39
C THR A 605 -3.31 -7.57 -13.68
N THR A 606 -4.45 -7.51 -14.38
CA THR A 606 -4.60 -6.65 -15.57
C THR A 606 -4.31 -5.18 -15.30
N THR A 607 -4.37 -4.75 -14.03
CA THR A 607 -4.04 -3.39 -13.57
C THR A 607 -2.65 -3.28 -12.94
N GLY A 608 -1.82 -4.33 -13.06
CA GLY A 608 -0.41 -4.35 -12.66
C GLY A 608 -0.14 -4.54 -11.16
N MET A 609 -1.11 -5.10 -10.41
CA MET A 609 -0.99 -5.28 -8.97
C MET A 609 -0.43 -6.66 -8.61
N LEU A 610 0.41 -6.71 -7.56
CA LEU A 610 0.91 -7.91 -6.89
C LEU A 610 0.34 -7.98 -5.47
N ALA A 611 -0.17 -9.15 -5.12
CA ALA A 611 -0.67 -9.42 -3.77
C ALA A 611 0.46 -9.68 -2.76
N GLU A 612 0.09 -9.92 -1.52
CA GLU A 612 0.98 -10.47 -0.50
C GLU A 612 1.34 -11.92 -0.81
N GLN A 613 0.32 -12.74 -0.98
CA GLN A 613 0.40 -14.19 -1.17
C GLN A 613 -0.41 -14.62 -2.39
N PHE A 614 -0.21 -15.85 -2.80
CA PHE A 614 -1.05 -16.50 -3.81
C PHE A 614 -1.34 -17.96 -3.43
N ASP A 615 -2.46 -18.46 -3.92
CA ASP A 615 -2.84 -19.85 -3.75
C ASP A 615 -1.92 -20.77 -4.57
N PRO A 616 -1.31 -21.80 -3.96
CA PRO A 616 -0.32 -22.63 -4.64
C PRO A 616 -0.87 -23.50 -5.77
N ASP A 617 -2.19 -23.71 -5.86
CA ASP A 617 -2.83 -24.52 -6.89
C ASP A 617 -3.46 -23.68 -8.00
N THR A 618 -4.17 -22.61 -7.60
CA THR A 618 -4.95 -21.77 -8.53
C THR A 618 -4.21 -20.50 -8.96
N LEU A 619 -3.12 -20.14 -8.30
CA LEU A 619 -2.37 -18.89 -8.45
C LEU A 619 -3.19 -17.62 -8.16
N GLN A 620 -4.38 -17.77 -7.58
CA GLN A 620 -5.19 -16.63 -7.19
C GLN A 620 -4.56 -15.87 -6.03
N SER A 621 -4.70 -14.56 -6.05
CA SER A 621 -4.23 -13.69 -4.97
C SER A 621 -4.92 -14.00 -3.65
N ILE A 622 -4.14 -14.11 -2.59
CA ILE A 622 -4.58 -14.27 -1.21
C ILE A 622 -4.09 -13.07 -0.39
N SER A 623 -4.82 -12.75 0.70
CA SER A 623 -4.54 -11.61 1.57
C SER A 623 -4.76 -10.28 0.85
N VAL A 624 -3.96 -9.25 1.15
CA VAL A 624 -4.13 -7.90 0.59
C VAL A 624 -3.60 -7.77 -0.84
N LEU A 625 -4.25 -6.94 -1.64
CA LEU A 625 -3.88 -6.63 -3.02
C LEU A 625 -4.18 -5.15 -3.34
N PRO A 626 -3.17 -4.33 -3.70
CA PRO A 626 -1.74 -4.67 -3.72
C PRO A 626 -1.10 -4.68 -2.32
N LEU A 627 0.01 -5.42 -2.17
CA LEU A 627 0.96 -5.19 -1.09
C LEU A 627 2.05 -4.23 -1.58
N THR A 628 2.27 -3.13 -0.86
CA THR A 628 3.27 -2.10 -1.23
C THR A 628 4.68 -2.70 -1.32
N TRP A 629 5.03 -3.59 -0.39
CA TRP A 629 6.32 -4.28 -0.40
C TRP A 629 6.50 -5.17 -1.63
N SER A 630 5.50 -5.97 -2.03
CA SER A 630 5.58 -6.81 -3.23
C SER A 630 5.83 -5.96 -4.49
N GLN A 631 5.17 -4.80 -4.61
CA GLN A 631 5.39 -3.87 -5.72
C GLN A 631 6.81 -3.29 -5.72
N ALA A 632 7.28 -2.84 -4.56
CA ALA A 632 8.60 -2.25 -4.40
C ALA A 632 9.73 -3.27 -4.63
N GLU A 633 9.56 -4.49 -4.16
CA GLU A 633 10.52 -5.57 -4.34
C GLU A 633 10.68 -5.96 -5.81
N TYR A 634 9.56 -5.97 -6.57
CA TYR A 634 9.61 -6.16 -8.02
C TYR A 634 10.41 -5.05 -8.71
N VAL A 635 10.21 -3.79 -8.33
CA VAL A 635 11.00 -2.66 -8.85
C VAL A 635 12.49 -2.83 -8.49
N SER A 636 12.79 -3.20 -7.23
CA SER A 636 14.16 -3.43 -6.75
C SER A 636 14.87 -4.53 -7.57
N CYS A 637 14.21 -5.67 -7.80
CA CYS A 637 14.74 -6.75 -8.63
C CYS A 637 15.07 -6.31 -10.06
N LEU A 638 14.22 -5.48 -10.67
CA LEU A 638 14.48 -4.97 -12.02
C LEU A 638 15.65 -3.98 -12.06
N LEU A 639 15.82 -3.17 -11.00
CA LEU A 639 16.98 -2.30 -10.85
C LEU A 639 18.27 -3.13 -10.68
N ASP A 640 18.21 -4.23 -9.93
CA ASP A 640 19.35 -5.13 -9.72
C ASP A 640 19.70 -5.89 -10.99
N LEU A 641 18.71 -6.31 -11.78
CA LEU A 641 18.92 -6.91 -13.10
C LEU A 641 19.70 -5.97 -14.03
N LEU A 642 19.30 -4.70 -14.13
CA LEU A 642 20.01 -3.70 -14.93
C LEU A 642 21.45 -3.44 -14.44
N HIS A 643 21.71 -3.56 -13.14
CA HIS A 643 23.07 -3.41 -12.60
C HIS A 643 23.94 -4.63 -12.88
N SER A 644 23.40 -5.83 -12.83
CA SER A 644 24.13 -7.06 -13.15
C SER A 644 24.57 -7.11 -14.62
N GLU A 645 23.71 -6.68 -15.55
CA GLU A 645 24.03 -6.58 -16.98
C GLU A 645 25.17 -5.58 -17.29
N LYS A 646 25.38 -4.56 -16.45
CA LYS A 646 26.48 -3.59 -16.60
C LYS A 646 27.81 -4.09 -16.03
N ARG A 647 27.80 -5.13 -15.19
CA ARG A 647 29.02 -5.75 -14.63
C ARG A 647 29.58 -6.86 -15.52
N THR A 648 28.77 -7.43 -16.42
CA THR A 648 29.16 -8.39 -17.49
C THR A 648 29.54 -7.67 -18.78
#